data_9b942733a361a43a4ab229820af392b7
#
_entry.id   9b942733a361a43a4ab229820af392b7
#
_cell.length_a   1.000
_cell.length_b   1.000
_cell.length_c   1.000
_cell.angle_alpha   90.00
_cell.angle_beta   90.00
_cell.angle_gamma   90.00
#
_symmetry.space_group_name_H-M   'P 1'
#
loop_
_entity.id
_entity.type
_entity.pdbx_description
1 polymer ?
#
loop_
_entity_poly.entity_id
_entity_poly.type
_entity_poly.pdbx_seq_one_letter_code
_entity_poly.pdbx_strand_id
1 'polypeptide(L)'
;MNGNFQIRKVAVLGAGVMGAQIAAHLVNANVETLLFELPAKEGDPNGNVNKALDGLKKLDPSPIASPARITFIQPANYDQHLEKLRECDLIIEAIAERMDWKSDLYRKVAPFVNEHAIFASNTSGLSINQLAQAFPENLRHRFCGIHFFNPPRYMHLVELIPCTSTEAPLLDQLETFLVSTLGKGVVRAKDTPNFVANRIGVFSMLATKHHAQAFDLGFDTVDALTGRYLGRPKSATFRTLDIVGLDVFAHVVNTMRENLTDDPWHKHFELPGWFGYLVDQGSLGQKTKRGIYQKIGKDIHVLDLHTKQYRLSDAHVDDGVKDILRERDWAKKLAGLRNNPHPQAQFLWAVFRDVFHYCALQLEHIANNARDLDLAVRWGFGWDNGPFEIWQAAGWQQVAGWIAADIAAGKAMANTPLPAWVTEPSRTGVHTQQGSYFPRPLAGERADVGWISDSASTKIHDPALNGGCATLIHPTPLGSYQPRSQLPVYRRQLFPDHLLGEERLYGETVFETSEVRQWHMGDGIAILSFKTKMHTISNQVLDGILRAVDEAEAHFTALILWQSEPPFSAGANLLQLMQGVQEPAQDSGLFGKLKQAANRVKYTVAGGGGLGDVLNAATGNVPHVEAVVAKFQQVSQRLKYAQVPTIAAVDGLALGGGCEFSIHCTRIVATLESYIGLVEVGVGVLPAGGGCKEMAQRAAQEAQRFANDNRIDVFPFLRRYFQNIAMGEVSKSAELAREMGYLRQSDRIVLNRFELLHIAREEAKALSATAYRPPLHQRQIAVAGSTGIATLKAAMINMLEGSFISEHDYQIGCRIAETMCGGDVEAGSLVDEQWLLDLERRNFMELLATEKTRARVEYMLKNGKPLRN
;
A
#
# COMPACT_ATOMS: atom_id res chain seq x y z
N MET A 1 -36.62 1.38 -14.23
CA MET A 1 -35.17 1.17 -14.46
C MET A 1 -34.48 1.98 -13.40
N ASN A 2 -33.84 1.32 -12.41
CA ASN A 2 -33.02 2.04 -11.46
C ASN A 2 -31.82 2.58 -12.24
N GLY A 3 -31.71 3.90 -12.37
CA GLY A 3 -30.58 4.55 -13.02
C GLY A 3 -29.26 4.08 -12.36
N ASN A 4 -28.21 3.85 -13.17
CA ASN A 4 -26.89 3.56 -12.64
C ASN A 4 -26.44 4.69 -11.71
N PHE A 5 -26.28 4.40 -10.43
CA PHE A 5 -25.70 5.35 -9.49
C PHE A 5 -24.25 5.63 -9.89
N GLN A 6 -23.93 6.89 -10.11
CA GLN A 6 -22.58 7.33 -10.45
C GLN A 6 -22.27 8.65 -9.76
N ILE A 7 -21.14 8.72 -9.09
CA ILE A 7 -20.57 9.96 -8.58
C ILE A 7 -19.56 10.47 -9.61
N ARG A 8 -19.89 11.54 -10.28
CA ARG A 8 -19.10 12.17 -11.36
C ARG A 8 -18.40 13.42 -10.89
N LYS A 9 -19.06 14.20 -10.03
CA LYS A 9 -18.57 15.49 -9.54
C LYS A 9 -18.70 15.57 -8.03
N VAL A 10 -17.63 15.96 -7.37
CA VAL A 10 -17.55 16.05 -5.90
C VAL A 10 -17.14 17.47 -5.49
N ALA A 11 -17.82 18.03 -4.51
CA ALA A 11 -17.37 19.22 -3.82
C ALA A 11 -16.74 18.85 -2.47
N VAL A 12 -15.56 19.39 -2.18
CA VAL A 12 -14.94 19.29 -0.85
C VAL A 12 -15.01 20.66 -0.19
N LEU A 13 -15.67 20.75 0.95
CA LEU A 13 -15.88 21.99 1.72
C LEU A 13 -14.84 22.11 2.82
N GLY A 14 -13.91 23.05 2.66
CA GLY A 14 -12.74 23.27 3.52
C GLY A 14 -11.44 22.83 2.84
N ALA A 15 -10.52 23.77 2.63
CA ALA A 15 -9.20 23.54 2.03
C ALA A 15 -8.08 23.37 3.09
N GLY A 16 -8.44 22.90 4.28
CA GLY A 16 -7.48 22.48 5.32
C GLY A 16 -6.70 21.23 4.91
N VAL A 17 -5.90 20.72 5.85
CA VAL A 17 -5.03 19.54 5.62
C VAL A 17 -5.80 18.35 5.05
N MET A 18 -6.95 18.00 5.62
CA MET A 18 -7.74 16.87 5.14
C MET A 18 -8.45 17.18 3.83
N GLY A 19 -9.18 18.30 3.74
CA GLY A 19 -9.97 18.62 2.56
C GLY A 19 -9.14 18.75 1.28
N ALA A 20 -7.98 19.43 1.35
CA ALA A 20 -7.07 19.52 0.21
C ALA A 20 -6.54 18.15 -0.25
N GLN A 21 -6.19 17.25 0.70
CA GLN A 21 -5.70 15.92 0.36
C GLN A 21 -6.82 14.97 -0.10
N ILE A 22 -8.06 15.13 0.40
CA ILE A 22 -9.24 14.41 -0.13
C ILE A 22 -9.49 14.83 -1.59
N ALA A 23 -9.46 16.13 -1.88
CA ALA A 23 -9.58 16.65 -3.25
C ALA A 23 -8.48 16.10 -4.17
N ALA A 24 -7.23 16.02 -3.68
CA ALA A 24 -6.13 15.40 -4.41
C ALA A 24 -6.39 13.92 -4.70
N HIS A 25 -6.91 13.17 -3.73
CA HIS A 25 -7.21 11.75 -3.92
C HIS A 25 -8.37 11.51 -4.90
N LEU A 26 -9.39 12.36 -4.89
CA LEU A 26 -10.50 12.32 -5.85
C LEU A 26 -10.01 12.52 -7.29
N VAL A 27 -9.17 13.51 -7.56
CA VAL A 27 -8.63 13.71 -8.92
C VAL A 27 -7.63 12.63 -9.31
N ASN A 28 -6.92 12.00 -8.37
CA ASN A 28 -6.12 10.80 -8.65
C ASN A 28 -7.00 9.65 -9.18
N ALA A 29 -8.27 9.60 -8.74
CA ALA A 29 -9.28 8.63 -9.19
C ALA A 29 -10.10 9.09 -10.40
N ASN A 30 -9.69 10.14 -11.09
CA ASN A 30 -10.40 10.75 -12.23
C ASN A 30 -11.81 11.27 -11.89
N VAL A 31 -12.03 11.75 -10.67
CA VAL A 31 -13.29 12.35 -10.24
C VAL A 31 -13.19 13.88 -10.33
N GLU A 32 -14.10 14.53 -11.04
CA GLU A 32 -14.14 16.00 -11.13
C GLU A 32 -14.38 16.60 -9.74
N THR A 33 -13.53 17.53 -9.32
CA THR A 33 -13.49 17.98 -7.93
C THR A 33 -13.46 19.50 -7.80
N LEU A 34 -14.40 20.03 -7.01
CA LEU A 34 -14.39 21.41 -6.53
C LEU A 34 -13.81 21.43 -5.12
N LEU A 35 -12.90 22.37 -4.84
CA LEU A 35 -12.39 22.60 -3.49
C LEU A 35 -12.78 23.98 -3.02
N PHE A 36 -13.58 24.04 -1.95
CA PHE A 36 -14.12 25.26 -1.36
C PHE A 36 -13.33 25.72 -0.14
N GLU A 37 -13.16 27.03 -0.02
CA GLU A 37 -12.68 27.68 1.22
C GLU A 37 -13.31 29.07 1.37
N LEU A 38 -13.13 29.68 2.53
CA LEU A 38 -13.47 31.08 2.73
C LEU A 38 -12.71 31.95 1.72
N PRO A 39 -13.36 32.99 1.16
CA PRO A 39 -12.67 33.89 0.25
C PRO A 39 -11.48 34.60 0.93
N ALA A 40 -10.44 34.86 0.17
CA ALA A 40 -9.34 35.68 0.65
C ALA A 40 -9.83 37.12 0.90
N LYS A 41 -9.30 37.74 1.95
CA LYS A 41 -9.68 39.12 2.30
C LYS A 41 -9.19 40.17 1.29
N GLU A 42 -8.11 39.86 0.59
CA GLU A 42 -7.46 40.74 -0.40
C GLU A 42 -6.98 39.90 -1.58
N GLY A 43 -6.97 40.48 -2.77
CA GLY A 43 -6.48 39.85 -3.98
C GLY A 43 -7.49 38.91 -4.64
N ASP A 44 -7.01 37.77 -5.12
CA ASP A 44 -7.85 36.75 -5.74
C ASP A 44 -8.80 36.11 -4.68
N PRO A 45 -10.12 36.17 -4.86
CA PRO A 45 -11.07 35.56 -3.93
C PRO A 45 -10.80 34.06 -3.65
N ASN A 46 -10.21 33.31 -4.59
CA ASN A 46 -9.80 31.93 -4.43
C ASN A 46 -8.37 31.78 -3.85
N GLY A 47 -7.72 32.87 -3.41
CA GLY A 47 -6.34 32.85 -2.93
C GLY A 47 -6.07 31.84 -1.80
N ASN A 48 -7.04 31.63 -0.90
CA ASN A 48 -6.91 30.62 0.17
C ASN A 48 -6.86 29.19 -0.39
N VAL A 49 -7.70 28.85 -1.36
CA VAL A 49 -7.67 27.55 -2.03
C VAL A 49 -6.38 27.37 -2.81
N ASN A 50 -5.97 28.39 -3.59
CA ASN A 50 -4.76 28.33 -4.39
C ASN A 50 -3.51 28.12 -3.51
N LYS A 51 -3.45 28.74 -2.34
CA LYS A 51 -2.40 28.51 -1.33
C LYS A 51 -2.41 27.06 -0.82
N ALA A 52 -3.58 26.48 -0.58
CA ALA A 52 -3.69 25.08 -0.17
C ALA A 52 -3.21 24.12 -1.27
N LEU A 53 -3.58 24.38 -2.53
CA LEU A 53 -3.12 23.59 -3.68
C LEU A 53 -1.60 23.68 -3.88
N ASP A 54 -1.00 24.86 -3.69
CA ASP A 54 0.46 25.00 -3.72
C ASP A 54 1.15 24.30 -2.54
N GLY A 55 0.44 24.22 -1.41
CA GLY A 55 0.88 23.42 -0.26
C GLY A 55 0.99 21.92 -0.57
N LEU A 56 0.04 21.36 -1.32
CA LEU A 56 0.06 19.95 -1.70
C LEU A 56 1.32 19.56 -2.47
N LYS A 57 1.85 20.46 -3.32
CA LYS A 57 3.07 20.23 -4.11
C LYS A 57 4.33 20.01 -3.26
N LYS A 58 4.32 20.46 -2.00
CA LYS A 58 5.46 20.43 -1.07
C LYS A 58 5.42 19.25 -0.10
N LEU A 59 4.33 18.51 -0.09
CA LEU A 59 4.18 17.37 0.83
C LEU A 59 4.99 16.17 0.36
N ASP A 60 5.63 15.49 1.31
CA ASP A 60 6.30 14.22 1.12
C ASP A 60 5.88 13.24 2.24
N PRO A 61 5.24 12.12 1.87
CA PRO A 61 4.88 11.68 0.53
C PRO A 61 3.82 12.56 -0.15
N SER A 62 3.90 12.65 -1.49
CA SER A 62 3.00 13.50 -2.28
C SER A 62 1.55 12.99 -2.26
N PRO A 63 0.54 13.79 -1.93
CA PRO A 63 -0.86 13.40 -2.02
C PRO A 63 -1.36 13.32 -3.46
N ILE A 64 -0.65 13.93 -4.42
CA ILE A 64 -1.01 13.94 -5.83
C ILE A 64 -0.18 12.88 -6.58
N ALA A 65 -0.82 12.09 -7.45
CA ALA A 65 -0.17 10.99 -8.14
C ALA A 65 0.79 11.45 -9.24
N SER A 66 0.47 12.59 -9.87
CA SER A 66 1.32 13.27 -10.84
C SER A 66 1.10 14.79 -10.71
N PRO A 67 2.14 15.64 -10.92
CA PRO A 67 2.02 17.08 -10.81
C PRO A 67 0.92 17.70 -11.68
N ALA A 68 0.67 17.14 -12.86
CA ALA A 68 -0.37 17.61 -13.78
C ALA A 68 -1.79 17.46 -13.21
N ARG A 69 -2.03 16.48 -12.33
CA ARG A 69 -3.36 16.21 -11.78
C ARG A 69 -3.92 17.31 -10.88
N ILE A 70 -3.07 18.15 -10.30
CA ILE A 70 -3.52 19.25 -9.44
C ILE A 70 -4.39 20.26 -10.20
N THR A 71 -4.19 20.38 -11.52
CA THR A 71 -4.95 21.30 -12.37
C THR A 71 -6.42 20.91 -12.56
N PHE A 72 -6.78 19.67 -12.21
CA PHE A 72 -8.16 19.17 -12.25
C PHE A 72 -8.94 19.47 -10.97
N ILE A 73 -8.31 20.01 -9.93
CA ILE A 73 -9.01 20.54 -8.75
C ILE A 73 -9.43 21.96 -9.07
N GLN A 74 -10.74 22.22 -9.12
CA GLN A 74 -11.28 23.55 -9.41
C GLN A 74 -11.39 24.37 -8.11
N PRO A 75 -10.69 25.49 -7.98
CA PRO A 75 -10.83 26.38 -6.83
C PRO A 75 -12.23 27.02 -6.77
N ALA A 76 -12.80 27.07 -5.57
CA ALA A 76 -14.09 27.67 -5.31
C ALA A 76 -14.11 28.39 -3.94
N ASN A 77 -15.04 29.33 -3.76
CA ASN A 77 -15.26 29.98 -2.46
C ASN A 77 -16.76 30.10 -2.16
N TYR A 78 -17.07 30.28 -0.88
CA TYR A 78 -18.46 30.31 -0.41
C TYR A 78 -19.26 31.56 -0.76
N ASP A 79 -18.68 32.58 -1.38
CA ASP A 79 -19.38 33.79 -1.73
C ASP A 79 -19.77 33.82 -3.21
N GLN A 80 -18.97 33.24 -4.09
CA GLN A 80 -19.15 33.34 -5.54
C GLN A 80 -19.59 32.03 -6.20
N HIS A 81 -19.42 30.87 -5.55
CA HIS A 81 -19.48 29.57 -6.23
C HIS A 81 -20.50 28.59 -5.63
N LEU A 82 -21.35 29.00 -4.67
CA LEU A 82 -22.33 28.10 -4.04
C LEU A 82 -23.27 27.41 -5.05
N GLU A 83 -23.66 28.10 -6.12
CA GLU A 83 -24.52 27.53 -7.18
C GLU A 83 -23.90 26.29 -7.83
N LYS A 84 -22.54 26.16 -7.84
CA LYS A 84 -21.88 24.96 -8.40
C LYS A 84 -22.14 23.70 -7.57
N LEU A 85 -22.58 23.81 -6.33
CA LEU A 85 -22.96 22.65 -5.51
C LEU A 85 -24.15 21.89 -6.09
N ARG A 86 -25.03 22.57 -6.87
CA ARG A 86 -26.16 21.92 -7.55
C ARG A 86 -25.75 20.87 -8.57
N GLU A 87 -24.52 20.96 -9.06
CA GLU A 87 -23.97 20.05 -10.07
C GLU A 87 -23.28 18.83 -9.45
N CYS A 88 -23.10 18.82 -8.10
CA CYS A 88 -22.32 17.79 -7.42
C CYS A 88 -23.20 16.61 -7.03
N ASP A 89 -22.69 15.39 -7.24
CA ASP A 89 -23.32 14.13 -6.81
C ASP A 89 -22.98 13.82 -5.35
N LEU A 90 -21.80 14.29 -4.86
CA LEU A 90 -21.33 14.12 -3.49
C LEU A 90 -20.70 15.41 -2.99
N ILE A 91 -21.00 15.78 -1.77
CA ILE A 91 -20.39 16.92 -1.07
C ILE A 91 -19.75 16.37 0.22
N ILE A 92 -18.45 16.57 0.38
CA ILE A 92 -17.68 16.14 1.56
C ILE A 92 -17.25 17.36 2.34
N GLU A 93 -17.76 17.52 3.54
CA GLU A 93 -17.36 18.60 4.44
C GLU A 93 -16.13 18.16 5.26
N ALA A 94 -15.09 19.00 5.28
CA ALA A 94 -13.81 18.79 5.96
C ALA A 94 -13.25 20.08 6.59
N ILE A 95 -14.16 20.91 7.20
CA ILE A 95 -13.76 22.09 7.96
C ILE A 95 -13.33 21.74 9.39
N ALA A 96 -12.99 22.74 10.20
CA ALA A 96 -12.57 22.55 11.60
C ALA A 96 -13.61 21.75 12.42
N GLU A 97 -13.12 20.97 13.39
CA GLU A 97 -13.88 20.04 14.22
C GLU A 97 -14.67 20.80 15.31
N ARG A 98 -15.63 21.61 14.85
CA ARG A 98 -16.50 22.44 15.70
C ARG A 98 -17.95 22.31 15.25
N MET A 99 -18.81 21.88 16.17
CA MET A 99 -20.25 21.65 15.91
C MET A 99 -20.96 22.91 15.43
N ASP A 100 -20.68 24.06 16.06
CA ASP A 100 -21.27 25.35 15.70
C ASP A 100 -20.89 25.79 14.26
N TRP A 101 -19.61 25.71 13.91
CA TRP A 101 -19.13 26.10 12.58
C TRP A 101 -19.67 25.18 11.47
N LYS A 102 -19.71 23.85 11.73
CA LYS A 102 -20.28 22.90 10.79
C LYS A 102 -21.78 23.17 10.59
N SER A 103 -22.50 23.38 11.68
CA SER A 103 -23.95 23.67 11.61
C SER A 103 -24.26 24.96 10.86
N ASP A 104 -23.45 26.01 11.04
CA ASP A 104 -23.61 27.27 10.31
C ASP A 104 -23.31 27.09 8.81
N LEU A 105 -22.24 26.35 8.48
CA LEU A 105 -21.92 26.01 7.09
C LEU A 105 -23.05 25.21 6.43
N TYR A 106 -23.62 24.23 7.13
CA TYR A 106 -24.69 23.39 6.58
C TYR A 106 -25.94 24.20 6.25
N ARG A 107 -26.36 25.12 7.14
CA ARG A 107 -27.45 26.04 6.86
C ARG A 107 -27.18 26.95 5.65
N LYS A 108 -25.92 27.41 5.50
CA LYS A 108 -25.48 28.25 4.37
C LYS A 108 -25.54 27.51 3.04
N VAL A 109 -25.09 26.26 2.98
CA VAL A 109 -24.95 25.48 1.73
C VAL A 109 -26.21 24.70 1.36
N ALA A 110 -27.05 24.32 2.31
CA ALA A 110 -28.23 23.48 2.09
C ALA A 110 -29.14 23.96 0.94
N PRO A 111 -29.39 25.27 0.72
CA PRO A 111 -30.23 25.73 -0.39
C PRO A 111 -29.65 25.44 -1.78
N PHE A 112 -28.38 25.13 -1.85
CA PHE A 112 -27.64 24.86 -3.07
C PHE A 112 -27.34 23.37 -3.28
N VAL A 113 -27.68 22.52 -2.32
CA VAL A 113 -27.49 21.07 -2.40
C VAL A 113 -28.60 20.46 -3.24
N ASN A 114 -28.23 19.70 -4.26
CA ASN A 114 -29.19 18.96 -5.08
C ASN A 114 -29.89 17.89 -4.24
N GLU A 115 -31.18 17.66 -4.45
CA GLU A 115 -31.96 16.64 -3.73
C GLU A 115 -31.44 15.21 -3.90
N HIS A 116 -30.69 14.95 -4.97
CA HIS A 116 -30.07 13.66 -5.26
C HIS A 116 -28.62 13.57 -4.77
N ALA A 117 -28.02 14.69 -4.33
CA ALA A 117 -26.64 14.69 -3.85
C ALA A 117 -26.52 14.04 -2.47
N ILE A 118 -25.42 13.36 -2.24
CA ILE A 118 -25.03 12.86 -0.93
C ILE A 118 -24.27 13.98 -0.22
N PHE A 119 -24.62 14.25 1.03
CA PHE A 119 -23.85 15.16 1.86
C PHE A 119 -23.16 14.39 3.00
N ALA A 120 -21.85 14.49 3.08
CA ALA A 120 -21.06 13.75 4.06
C ALA A 120 -20.15 14.66 4.87
N SER A 121 -20.02 14.39 6.16
CA SER A 121 -19.02 15.03 7.02
C SER A 121 -17.80 14.15 7.20
N ASN A 122 -16.61 14.74 7.11
CA ASN A 122 -15.34 14.08 7.43
C ASN A 122 -14.94 14.30 8.89
N THR A 123 -15.89 14.50 9.79
CA THR A 123 -15.61 14.61 11.23
C THR A 123 -14.92 13.37 11.77
N SER A 124 -14.05 13.54 12.77
CA SER A 124 -13.33 12.44 13.42
C SER A 124 -13.99 11.96 14.70
N GLY A 125 -14.96 12.68 15.25
CA GLY A 125 -15.53 12.34 16.54
C GLY A 125 -16.82 13.04 16.94
N LEU A 126 -17.31 14.01 16.13
CA LEU A 126 -18.62 14.64 16.37
C LEU A 126 -19.75 13.71 15.92
N SER A 127 -20.86 13.72 16.64
CA SER A 127 -22.02 12.88 16.31
C SER A 127 -22.61 13.24 14.94
N ILE A 128 -22.69 12.27 14.07
CA ILE A 128 -23.30 12.38 12.74
C ILE A 128 -24.80 12.65 12.88
N ASN A 129 -25.47 12.07 13.87
CA ASN A 129 -26.87 12.34 14.17
C ASN A 129 -27.12 13.80 14.58
N GLN A 130 -26.24 14.38 15.39
CA GLN A 130 -26.36 15.79 15.77
C GLN A 130 -26.08 16.72 14.59
N LEU A 131 -25.06 16.42 13.79
CA LEU A 131 -24.77 17.20 12.59
C LEU A 131 -25.91 17.15 11.57
N ALA A 132 -26.54 15.98 11.38
CA ALA A 132 -27.70 15.83 10.51
C ALA A 132 -28.87 16.73 10.89
N GLN A 133 -29.04 17.07 12.18
CA GLN A 133 -30.10 17.96 12.64
C GLN A 133 -29.98 19.40 12.11
N ALA A 134 -28.73 19.83 11.80
CA ALA A 134 -28.50 21.14 11.20
C ALA A 134 -28.89 21.18 9.71
N PHE A 135 -29.16 20.03 9.10
CA PHE A 135 -29.57 19.90 7.70
C PHE A 135 -31.11 19.91 7.58
N PRO A 136 -31.67 20.40 6.45
CA PRO A 136 -33.12 20.32 6.20
C PRO A 136 -33.62 18.87 6.27
N GLU A 137 -34.80 18.66 6.85
CA GLU A 137 -35.36 17.33 7.11
C GLU A 137 -35.47 16.49 5.83
N ASN A 138 -35.88 17.10 4.73
CA ASN A 138 -36.03 16.44 3.43
C ASN A 138 -34.68 15.99 2.80
N LEU A 139 -33.54 16.43 3.31
CA LEU A 139 -32.21 16.04 2.83
C LEU A 139 -31.45 15.09 3.77
N ARG A 140 -31.95 14.88 5.01
CA ARG A 140 -31.27 14.06 6.03
C ARG A 140 -31.12 12.61 5.64
N HIS A 141 -32.02 12.09 4.79
CA HIS A 141 -31.96 10.70 4.33
C HIS A 141 -30.72 10.44 3.44
N ARG A 142 -30.06 11.49 2.96
CA ARG A 142 -28.82 11.43 2.16
C ARG A 142 -27.60 11.98 2.89
N PHE A 143 -27.69 12.11 4.21
CA PHE A 143 -26.61 12.58 5.08
C PHE A 143 -25.90 11.40 5.75
N CYS A 144 -24.53 11.42 5.81
CA CYS A 144 -23.73 10.43 6.54
C CYS A 144 -22.36 11.00 6.94
N GLY A 145 -21.58 10.24 7.68
CA GLY A 145 -20.16 10.46 7.89
C GLY A 145 -19.31 9.67 6.90
N ILE A 146 -18.27 10.30 6.35
CA ILE A 146 -17.19 9.63 5.59
C ILE A 146 -15.87 10.06 6.21
N HIS A 147 -15.36 9.27 7.12
CA HIS A 147 -14.15 9.59 7.85
C HIS A 147 -12.92 9.01 7.16
N PHE A 148 -12.15 9.87 6.49
CA PHE A 148 -10.86 9.54 5.88
C PHE A 148 -9.74 9.64 6.91
N PHE A 149 -8.72 8.81 6.75
CA PHE A 149 -7.49 8.85 7.55
C PHE A 149 -6.37 9.58 6.81
N ASN A 150 -5.54 10.30 7.56
CA ASN A 150 -4.44 11.11 7.01
C ASN A 150 -3.15 10.29 6.82
N PRO A 151 -2.52 10.26 5.65
CA PRO A 151 -2.92 10.94 4.40
C PRO A 151 -3.93 10.11 3.58
N PRO A 152 -5.01 10.71 3.03
CA PRO A 152 -6.06 10.00 2.31
C PRO A 152 -5.59 9.12 1.15
N ARG A 153 -4.54 9.49 0.45
CA ARG A 153 -3.98 8.69 -0.64
C ARG A 153 -3.43 7.35 -0.17
N TYR A 154 -2.74 7.32 0.97
CA TYR A 154 -1.98 6.16 1.44
C TYR A 154 -2.72 5.33 2.48
N MET A 155 -3.56 5.98 3.30
CA MET A 155 -4.35 5.28 4.31
C MET A 155 -5.53 4.58 3.65
N HIS A 156 -5.58 3.26 3.83
CA HIS A 156 -6.59 2.43 3.16
C HIS A 156 -7.97 2.59 3.79
N LEU A 157 -8.07 2.83 5.11
CA LEU A 157 -9.32 2.91 5.84
C LEU A 157 -10.15 4.13 5.47
N VAL A 158 -11.45 3.89 5.30
CA VAL A 158 -12.53 4.89 5.41
C VAL A 158 -13.61 4.30 6.31
N GLU A 159 -14.01 5.05 7.33
CA GLU A 159 -15.18 4.71 8.12
C GLU A 159 -16.42 5.39 7.52
N LEU A 160 -17.48 4.62 7.32
CA LEU A 160 -18.77 5.07 6.80
C LEU A 160 -19.80 5.00 7.93
N ILE A 161 -20.31 6.17 8.36
CA ILE A 161 -21.12 6.31 9.56
C ILE A 161 -22.52 6.83 9.17
N PRO A 162 -23.58 6.03 9.26
CA PRO A 162 -24.95 6.50 9.03
C PRO A 162 -25.45 7.37 10.18
N CYS A 163 -26.34 8.32 9.88
CA CYS A 163 -27.28 8.82 10.87
C CYS A 163 -28.57 7.99 10.86
N THR A 164 -29.44 8.22 11.84
CA THR A 164 -30.72 7.49 11.97
C THR A 164 -31.66 7.66 10.77
N SER A 165 -31.48 8.71 9.96
CA SER A 165 -32.27 8.99 8.78
C SER A 165 -31.62 8.50 7.48
N THR A 166 -30.36 8.05 7.51
CA THR A 166 -29.64 7.68 6.30
C THR A 166 -30.25 6.44 5.64
N GLU A 167 -30.53 6.52 4.34
CA GLU A 167 -31.04 5.39 3.57
C GLU A 167 -29.97 4.31 3.39
N ALA A 168 -30.35 3.06 3.65
CA ALA A 168 -29.45 1.92 3.52
C ALA A 168 -28.90 1.69 2.10
N PRO A 169 -29.72 1.74 1.02
CA PRO A 169 -29.21 1.58 -0.34
C PRO A 169 -28.16 2.64 -0.71
N LEU A 170 -28.25 3.85 -0.13
CA LEU A 170 -27.27 4.90 -0.32
C LEU A 170 -25.89 4.51 0.20
N LEU A 171 -25.86 3.87 1.37
CA LEU A 171 -24.59 3.42 1.97
C LEU A 171 -23.90 2.35 1.11
N ASP A 172 -24.66 1.43 0.52
CA ASP A 172 -24.16 0.40 -0.40
C ASP A 172 -23.56 1.01 -1.67
N GLN A 173 -24.24 2.00 -2.23
CA GLN A 173 -23.79 2.74 -3.40
C GLN A 173 -22.52 3.52 -3.11
N LEU A 174 -22.49 4.21 -1.97
CA LEU A 174 -21.34 4.99 -1.53
C LEU A 174 -20.14 4.10 -1.20
N GLU A 175 -20.38 2.97 -0.52
CA GLU A 175 -19.34 1.96 -0.28
C GLU A 175 -18.74 1.43 -1.59
N THR A 176 -19.57 1.17 -2.59
CA THR A 176 -19.09 0.74 -3.91
C THR A 176 -18.17 1.80 -4.55
N PHE A 177 -18.55 3.09 -4.47
CA PHE A 177 -17.72 4.19 -4.95
C PHE A 177 -16.39 4.29 -4.18
N LEU A 178 -16.44 4.24 -2.85
CA LEU A 178 -15.25 4.31 -1.99
C LEU A 178 -14.29 3.14 -2.24
N VAL A 179 -14.82 1.93 -2.41
CA VAL A 179 -14.02 0.71 -2.61
C VAL A 179 -13.44 0.64 -4.02
N SER A 180 -14.27 0.74 -5.06
CA SER A 180 -13.81 0.52 -6.43
C SER A 180 -13.20 1.76 -7.07
N THR A 181 -13.80 2.95 -6.86
CA THR A 181 -13.31 4.18 -7.49
C THR A 181 -12.17 4.80 -6.71
N LEU A 182 -12.29 4.89 -5.38
CA LEU A 182 -11.26 5.52 -4.54
C LEU A 182 -10.24 4.54 -3.95
N GLY A 183 -10.44 3.23 -4.13
CA GLY A 183 -9.49 2.22 -3.66
C GLY A 183 -9.43 2.07 -2.13
N LYS A 184 -10.53 2.36 -1.42
CA LYS A 184 -10.59 2.33 0.03
C LYS A 184 -11.07 0.98 0.57
N GLY A 185 -10.62 0.65 1.78
CA GLY A 185 -11.24 -0.35 2.63
C GLY A 185 -12.29 0.35 3.49
N VAL A 186 -13.56 -0.05 3.35
CA VAL A 186 -14.66 0.56 4.07
C VAL A 186 -15.02 -0.27 5.30
N VAL A 187 -15.12 0.40 6.45
CA VAL A 187 -15.66 -0.12 7.69
C VAL A 187 -16.93 0.66 8.00
N ARG A 188 -18.04 -0.04 8.18
CA ARG A 188 -19.30 0.58 8.62
C ARG A 188 -19.30 0.74 10.13
N ALA A 189 -19.08 1.96 10.59
CA ALA A 189 -19.02 2.31 11.99
C ALA A 189 -20.37 2.81 12.50
N LYS A 190 -20.63 2.63 13.81
CA LYS A 190 -21.75 3.26 14.49
C LYS A 190 -21.42 4.70 14.86
N ASP A 191 -22.45 5.55 14.96
CA ASP A 191 -22.30 6.95 15.38
C ASP A 191 -21.99 7.02 16.88
N THR A 192 -20.74 6.79 17.21
CA THR A 192 -20.20 6.80 18.58
C THR A 192 -18.93 7.64 18.64
N PRO A 193 -18.57 8.25 19.79
CA PRO A 193 -17.39 9.09 19.91
C PRO A 193 -16.12 8.38 19.38
N ASN A 194 -15.41 9.01 18.43
CA ASN A 194 -14.20 8.52 17.77
C ASN A 194 -14.37 7.21 16.96
N PHE A 195 -15.58 6.80 16.66
CA PHE A 195 -15.99 5.67 15.82
C PHE A 195 -15.28 4.35 16.21
N VAL A 196 -14.60 3.66 15.28
CA VAL A 196 -13.95 2.37 15.52
C VAL A 196 -12.44 2.50 15.67
N ALA A 197 -11.75 2.95 14.59
CA ALA A 197 -10.30 2.91 14.55
C ALA A 197 -9.65 3.84 15.57
N ASN A 198 -10.10 5.10 15.66
CA ASN A 198 -9.59 6.04 16.64
C ASN A 198 -9.91 5.59 18.07
N ARG A 199 -11.12 5.03 18.29
CA ARG A 199 -11.51 4.51 19.60
C ARG A 199 -10.54 3.44 20.11
N ILE A 200 -10.28 2.40 19.30
CA ILE A 200 -9.41 1.29 19.68
C ILE A 200 -7.93 1.67 19.63
N GLY A 201 -7.50 2.37 18.58
CA GLY A 201 -6.11 2.76 18.39
C GLY A 201 -5.61 3.70 19.48
N VAL A 202 -6.40 4.74 19.82
CA VAL A 202 -6.06 5.67 20.91
C VAL A 202 -6.12 4.98 22.25
N PHE A 203 -7.13 4.11 22.49
CA PHE A 203 -7.16 3.30 23.72
C PHE A 203 -5.89 2.46 23.88
N SER A 204 -5.42 1.79 22.82
CA SER A 204 -4.17 1.03 22.84
C SER A 204 -2.95 1.89 23.22
N MET A 205 -2.90 3.15 22.74
CA MET A 205 -1.85 4.08 23.11
C MET A 205 -1.95 4.52 24.59
N LEU A 206 -3.17 4.74 25.09
CA LEU A 206 -3.41 5.07 26.50
C LEU A 206 -3.07 3.90 27.43
N ALA A 207 -3.41 2.66 27.05
CA ALA A 207 -3.03 1.46 27.79
C ALA A 207 -1.49 1.28 27.79
N THR A 208 -0.85 1.48 26.62
CA THR A 208 0.61 1.45 26.53
C THR A 208 1.26 2.49 27.45
N LYS A 209 0.77 3.74 27.43
CA LYS A 209 1.22 4.81 28.32
C LYS A 209 1.05 4.44 29.79
N HIS A 210 -0.14 3.96 30.18
CA HIS A 210 -0.46 3.59 31.56
C HIS A 210 0.50 2.51 32.09
N HIS A 211 0.69 1.44 31.32
CA HIS A 211 1.59 0.35 31.73
C HIS A 211 3.06 0.73 31.61
N ALA A 212 3.46 1.55 30.65
CA ALA A 212 4.85 2.05 30.57
C ALA A 212 5.24 2.79 31.86
N GLN A 213 4.33 3.61 32.38
CA GLN A 213 4.53 4.32 33.64
C GLN A 213 4.52 3.37 34.84
N ALA A 214 3.65 2.36 34.87
CA ALA A 214 3.57 1.38 35.97
C ALA A 214 4.82 0.48 36.07
N PHE A 215 5.47 0.20 34.91
CA PHE A 215 6.68 -0.61 34.84
C PHE A 215 7.97 0.23 34.69
N ASP A 216 7.89 1.54 34.83
CA ASP A 216 9.04 2.49 34.75
C ASP A 216 9.86 2.35 33.46
N LEU A 217 9.20 2.28 32.30
CA LEU A 217 9.82 2.11 30.99
C LEU A 217 9.89 3.44 30.23
N GLY A 218 11.07 3.79 29.73
CA GLY A 218 11.28 4.97 28.88
C GLY A 218 10.62 4.82 27.50
N PHE A 219 10.32 5.94 26.87
CA PHE A 219 9.63 6.00 25.57
C PHE A 219 10.31 5.20 24.45
N ASP A 220 11.64 5.29 24.35
CA ASP A 220 12.41 4.58 23.35
C ASP A 220 12.41 3.07 23.56
N THR A 221 12.49 2.60 24.82
CA THR A 221 12.35 1.18 25.16
C THR A 221 10.93 0.67 24.82
N VAL A 222 9.90 1.43 25.16
CA VAL A 222 8.50 1.09 24.81
C VAL A 222 8.32 1.01 23.30
N ASP A 223 8.86 1.95 22.54
CA ASP A 223 8.75 1.91 21.08
C ASP A 223 9.54 0.74 20.47
N ALA A 224 10.67 0.36 21.04
CA ALA A 224 11.40 -0.84 20.63
C ALA A 224 10.59 -2.12 20.90
N LEU A 225 9.85 -2.18 22.00
CA LEU A 225 8.99 -3.30 22.38
C LEU A 225 7.70 -3.37 21.56
N THR A 226 7.04 -2.22 21.30
CA THR A 226 5.70 -2.16 20.69
C THR A 226 5.67 -1.97 19.19
N GLY A 227 6.83 -1.99 18.51
CA GLY A 227 6.96 -1.81 17.06
C GLY A 227 6.84 -3.11 16.26
N ARG A 228 7.78 -3.31 15.35
CA ARG A 228 7.78 -4.41 14.34
C ARG A 228 7.62 -5.82 14.92
N TYR A 229 8.11 -6.09 16.13
CA TYR A 229 7.98 -7.40 16.74
C TYR A 229 6.52 -7.78 17.08
N LEU A 230 5.65 -6.76 17.20
CA LEU A 230 4.21 -6.95 17.42
C LEU A 230 3.39 -6.76 16.14
N GLY A 231 4.03 -6.68 14.95
CA GLY A 231 3.32 -6.40 13.71
C GLY A 231 2.76 -4.97 13.66
N ARG A 232 3.44 -4.01 14.28
CA ARG A 232 3.08 -2.59 14.22
C ARG A 232 4.10 -1.80 13.38
N PRO A 233 3.74 -0.61 12.88
CA PRO A 233 4.66 0.23 12.13
C PRO A 233 5.97 0.48 12.90
N LYS A 234 7.03 0.79 12.16
CA LYS A 234 8.35 1.11 12.77
C LYS A 234 8.28 2.29 13.75
N SER A 235 7.32 3.17 13.57
CA SER A 235 7.06 4.29 14.48
C SER A 235 6.51 3.85 15.85
N ALA A 236 6.08 2.60 15.98
CA ALA A 236 5.54 2.01 17.20
C ALA A 236 4.44 2.87 17.86
N THR A 237 4.58 3.23 19.15
CA THR A 237 3.56 3.98 19.88
C THR A 237 3.89 5.47 19.98
N PHE A 238 4.98 5.84 20.61
CA PHE A 238 5.30 7.25 20.92
C PHE A 238 5.82 8.05 19.74
N ARG A 239 6.58 7.43 18.84
CA ARG A 239 6.92 8.08 17.56
C ARG A 239 5.71 8.27 16.66
N THR A 240 4.71 7.39 16.75
CA THR A 240 3.45 7.59 16.04
C THR A 240 2.72 8.82 16.57
N LEU A 241 2.71 9.07 17.89
CA LEU A 241 2.14 10.30 18.47
C LEU A 241 2.84 11.55 17.89
N ASP A 242 4.16 11.55 17.75
CA ASP A 242 4.90 12.66 17.15
C ASP A 242 4.58 12.85 15.65
N ILE A 243 4.29 11.78 14.92
CA ILE A 243 3.90 11.85 13.50
C ILE A 243 2.48 12.41 13.35
N VAL A 244 1.54 11.93 14.14
CA VAL A 244 0.14 12.38 14.15
C VAL A 244 0.04 13.84 14.63
N GLY A 245 0.84 14.18 15.60
CA GLY A 245 0.82 15.44 16.31
C GLY A 245 0.16 15.35 17.69
N LEU A 246 0.86 15.83 18.69
CA LEU A 246 0.41 15.77 20.09
C LEU A 246 -0.91 16.52 20.31
N ASP A 247 -1.13 17.63 19.64
CA ASP A 247 -2.39 18.39 19.67
C ASP A 247 -3.57 17.60 19.11
N VAL A 248 -3.37 16.86 18.01
CA VAL A 248 -4.42 16.00 17.42
C VAL A 248 -4.76 14.86 18.39
N PHE A 249 -3.74 14.20 18.96
CA PHE A 249 -3.96 13.16 19.96
C PHE A 249 -4.69 13.69 21.20
N ALA A 250 -4.31 14.89 21.70
CA ALA A 250 -4.98 15.54 22.81
C ALA A 250 -6.48 15.77 22.54
N HIS A 251 -6.79 16.23 21.33
CA HIS A 251 -8.18 16.46 20.93
C HIS A 251 -9.00 15.15 20.98
N VAL A 252 -8.47 14.05 20.43
CA VAL A 252 -9.14 12.75 20.44
C VAL A 252 -9.34 12.24 21.86
N VAL A 253 -8.33 12.33 22.74
CA VAL A 253 -8.44 11.91 24.16
C VAL A 253 -9.47 12.76 24.91
N ASN A 254 -9.48 14.08 24.69
CA ASN A 254 -10.46 14.97 25.29
C ASN A 254 -11.89 14.64 24.82
N THR A 255 -12.09 14.35 23.55
CA THR A 255 -13.38 13.88 23.02
C THR A 255 -13.84 12.60 23.71
N MET A 256 -12.91 11.62 23.94
CA MET A 256 -13.23 10.42 24.73
C MET A 256 -13.63 10.77 26.17
N ARG A 257 -12.85 11.62 26.84
CA ARG A 257 -13.11 12.01 28.21
C ARG A 257 -14.46 12.71 28.38
N GLU A 258 -14.82 13.59 27.46
CA GLU A 258 -16.04 14.40 27.53
C GLU A 258 -17.30 13.61 27.19
N ASN A 259 -17.20 12.65 26.26
CA ASN A 259 -18.38 11.98 25.69
C ASN A 259 -18.54 10.52 26.13
N LEU A 260 -17.58 9.92 26.85
CA LEU A 260 -17.59 8.53 27.28
C LEU A 260 -17.58 8.43 28.81
N THR A 261 -18.47 9.17 29.47
CA THR A 261 -18.53 9.27 30.94
C THR A 261 -18.83 7.94 31.60
N ASP A 262 -19.59 7.06 30.95
CA ASP A 262 -20.01 5.75 31.47
C ASP A 262 -19.08 4.61 31.07
N ASP A 263 -18.00 4.91 30.31
CA ASP A 263 -17.02 3.90 29.89
C ASP A 263 -16.22 3.40 31.10
N PRO A 264 -16.10 2.09 31.33
CA PRO A 264 -15.33 1.52 32.45
C PRO A 264 -13.88 2.01 32.56
N TRP A 265 -13.31 2.46 31.46
CA TRP A 265 -11.95 3.02 31.42
C TRP A 265 -11.93 4.55 31.44
N HIS A 266 -13.03 5.24 31.68
CA HIS A 266 -13.14 6.71 31.63
C HIS A 266 -12.01 7.39 32.43
N LYS A 267 -11.66 6.89 33.59
CA LYS A 267 -10.58 7.42 34.43
C LYS A 267 -9.19 7.41 33.80
N HIS A 268 -9.01 6.65 32.69
CA HIS A 268 -7.76 6.56 31.95
C HIS A 268 -7.74 7.44 30.71
N PHE A 269 -8.85 8.11 30.37
CA PHE A 269 -8.92 9.06 29.25
C PHE A 269 -8.37 10.42 29.69
N GLU A 270 -7.13 10.40 30.16
CA GLU A 270 -6.43 11.57 30.67
C GLU A 270 -5.05 11.72 30.05
N LEU A 271 -4.72 12.97 29.75
CA LEU A 271 -3.39 13.34 29.27
C LEU A 271 -2.45 13.46 30.47
N PRO A 272 -1.27 12.85 30.41
CA PRO A 272 -0.30 12.95 31.50
C PRO A 272 0.31 14.35 31.60
N GLY A 273 0.80 14.74 32.78
CA GLY A 273 1.39 16.08 32.99
C GLY A 273 2.56 16.41 32.07
N TRP A 274 3.36 15.42 31.65
CA TRP A 274 4.45 15.63 30.70
C TRP A 274 3.94 16.01 29.30
N PHE A 275 2.74 15.56 28.94
CA PHE A 275 2.13 15.86 27.67
C PHE A 275 1.72 17.35 27.60
N GLY A 276 1.05 17.85 28.64
CA GLY A 276 0.75 19.29 28.76
C GLY A 276 2.01 20.13 28.66
N TYR A 277 3.09 19.73 29.36
CA TYR A 277 4.39 20.40 29.28
C TYR A 277 4.90 20.52 27.81
N LEU A 278 4.81 19.46 27.01
CA LEU A 278 5.26 19.51 25.60
C LEU A 278 4.38 20.44 24.75
N VAL A 279 3.07 20.36 24.95
CA VAL A 279 2.10 21.22 24.22
C VAL A 279 2.32 22.70 24.55
N ASP A 280 2.49 23.02 25.82
CA ASP A 280 2.76 24.40 26.29
C ASP A 280 4.07 24.98 25.74
N GLN A 281 5.06 24.11 25.53
CA GLN A 281 6.33 24.50 24.87
C GLN A 281 6.24 24.56 23.34
N GLY A 282 5.07 24.33 22.74
CA GLY A 282 4.90 24.26 21.28
C GLY A 282 5.60 23.06 20.63
N SER A 283 5.95 22.04 21.44
CA SER A 283 6.61 20.83 20.98
C SER A 283 5.56 19.80 20.56
N LEU A 284 5.03 19.95 19.33
CA LEU A 284 3.85 19.21 18.86
C LEU A 284 4.18 17.99 17.98
N GLY A 285 5.43 17.53 17.99
CA GLY A 285 5.90 16.39 17.21
C GLY A 285 6.62 16.79 15.92
N GLN A 286 6.52 15.94 14.89
CA GLN A 286 7.28 16.08 13.65
C GLN A 286 7.05 17.43 12.95
N LYS A 287 5.83 17.96 12.96
CA LYS A 287 5.47 19.24 12.33
C LYS A 287 6.21 20.44 12.95
N THR A 288 6.59 20.35 14.22
CA THR A 288 7.40 21.36 14.92
C THR A 288 8.86 20.94 15.09
N LYS A 289 9.26 19.79 14.49
CA LYS A 289 10.59 19.15 14.59
C LYS A 289 10.99 18.79 16.02
N ARG A 290 10.09 18.84 16.97
CA ARG A 290 10.25 18.54 18.38
C ARG A 290 8.94 18.03 18.97
N GLY A 291 8.99 16.92 19.69
CA GLY A 291 7.87 16.30 20.38
C GLY A 291 8.38 15.41 21.51
N ILE A 292 7.94 14.18 21.59
CA ILE A 292 8.52 13.15 22.48
C ILE A 292 9.95 12.85 22.04
N TYR A 293 10.18 12.89 20.73
CA TYR A 293 11.51 12.76 20.13
C TYR A 293 11.94 14.07 19.45
N GLN A 294 13.24 14.25 19.39
CA GLN A 294 13.90 15.37 18.70
C GLN A 294 15.12 14.86 17.96
N LYS A 295 15.34 15.33 16.73
CA LYS A 295 16.57 15.09 15.98
C LYS A 295 17.56 16.23 16.23
N ILE A 296 18.74 15.90 16.75
CA ILE A 296 19.85 16.85 16.96
C ILE A 296 21.04 16.37 16.13
N GLY A 297 21.37 17.10 15.07
CA GLY A 297 22.37 16.67 14.11
C GLY A 297 21.99 15.37 13.41
N LYS A 298 22.74 14.31 13.59
CA LYS A 298 22.45 12.97 13.05
C LYS A 298 21.72 12.07 14.06
N ASP A 299 21.67 12.47 15.33
CA ASP A 299 21.23 11.63 16.44
C ASP A 299 19.78 11.90 16.83
N ILE A 300 19.08 10.85 17.27
CA ILE A 300 17.72 10.93 17.79
C ILE A 300 17.79 11.02 19.31
N HIS A 301 17.20 12.05 19.86
CA HIS A 301 17.04 12.26 21.29
C HIS A 301 15.61 12.01 21.69
N VAL A 302 15.38 11.54 22.91
CA VAL A 302 14.07 11.23 23.49
C VAL A 302 13.90 11.98 24.81
N LEU A 303 12.69 12.41 25.09
CA LEU A 303 12.34 13.03 26.36
C LEU A 303 12.48 12.01 27.50
N ASP A 304 13.25 12.35 28.51
CA ASP A 304 13.33 11.59 29.76
C ASP A 304 12.24 12.08 30.72
N LEU A 305 11.42 11.15 31.23
CA LEU A 305 10.26 11.49 32.07
C LEU A 305 10.64 12.01 33.46
N HIS A 306 11.80 11.59 34.00
CA HIS A 306 12.24 11.97 35.34
C HIS A 306 12.91 13.34 35.33
N THR A 307 13.80 13.55 34.37
CA THR A 307 14.57 14.80 34.26
C THR A 307 13.87 15.88 33.46
N LYS A 308 12.87 15.54 32.64
CA LYS A 308 12.18 16.40 31.64
C LYS A 308 13.17 17.02 30.62
N GLN A 309 14.30 16.35 30.40
CA GLN A 309 15.32 16.75 29.43
C GLN A 309 15.43 15.72 28.30
N TYR A 310 15.94 16.14 27.15
CA TYR A 310 16.21 15.24 26.05
C TYR A 310 17.56 14.54 26.26
N ARG A 311 17.54 13.22 26.24
CA ARG A 311 18.73 12.36 26.23
C ARG A 311 18.88 11.65 24.89
N LEU A 312 20.06 11.17 24.58
CA LEU A 312 20.27 10.28 23.44
C LEU A 312 19.36 9.05 23.59
N SER A 313 18.68 8.67 22.50
CA SER A 313 17.85 7.46 22.49
C SER A 313 18.75 6.22 22.59
N ASP A 314 18.55 5.43 23.63
CA ASP A 314 19.28 4.19 23.93
C ASP A 314 18.27 3.13 24.38
N ALA A 315 17.52 2.60 23.42
CA ALA A 315 16.47 1.62 23.68
C ALA A 315 17.09 0.26 24.02
N HIS A 316 16.81 -0.23 25.20
CA HIS A 316 17.25 -1.57 25.63
C HIS A 316 16.07 -2.54 25.72
N VAL A 317 16.14 -3.62 24.94
CA VAL A 317 15.22 -4.77 25.05
C VAL A 317 16.00 -5.95 25.60
N ASP A 318 15.52 -6.52 26.71
CA ASP A 318 16.11 -7.72 27.31
C ASP A 318 16.16 -8.87 26.30
N ASP A 319 17.26 -9.62 26.30
CA ASP A 319 17.46 -10.67 25.30
C ASP A 319 16.42 -11.81 25.45
N GLY A 320 16.03 -12.18 26.68
CA GLY A 320 14.99 -13.18 26.92
C GLY A 320 13.61 -12.72 26.40
N VAL A 321 13.30 -11.43 26.58
CA VAL A 321 12.06 -10.83 26.02
C VAL A 321 12.14 -10.75 24.50
N LYS A 322 13.29 -10.41 23.94
CA LYS A 322 13.52 -10.33 22.49
C LYS A 322 13.35 -11.69 21.81
N ASP A 323 13.78 -12.78 22.46
CA ASP A 323 13.57 -14.13 21.93
C ASP A 323 12.09 -14.51 21.91
N ILE A 324 11.32 -14.17 22.95
CA ILE A 324 9.85 -14.32 22.95
C ILE A 324 9.22 -13.49 21.82
N LEU A 325 9.66 -12.24 21.62
CA LEU A 325 9.12 -11.37 20.57
C LEU A 325 9.40 -11.87 19.15
N ARG A 326 10.48 -12.63 18.94
CA ARG A 326 10.83 -13.27 17.65
C ARG A 326 9.98 -14.49 17.32
N GLU A 327 9.30 -15.08 18.33
CA GLU A 327 8.39 -16.19 18.09
C GLU A 327 7.30 -15.76 17.09
N ARG A 328 6.95 -16.63 16.14
CA ARG A 328 5.90 -16.39 15.13
C ARG A 328 4.54 -16.91 15.57
N ASP A 329 4.52 -17.92 16.40
CA ASP A 329 3.32 -18.53 16.96
C ASP A 329 2.80 -17.65 18.10
N TRP A 330 1.62 -17.07 17.91
CA TRP A 330 1.00 -16.17 18.88
C TRP A 330 0.66 -16.85 20.20
N ALA A 331 0.32 -18.16 20.21
CA ALA A 331 0.07 -18.89 21.45
C ALA A 331 1.32 -18.95 22.32
N LYS A 332 2.46 -19.32 21.71
CA LYS A 332 3.75 -19.36 22.41
C LYS A 332 4.21 -17.95 22.82
N LYS A 333 4.03 -16.95 21.94
CA LYS A 333 4.43 -15.57 22.23
C LYS A 333 3.68 -15.03 23.45
N LEU A 334 2.33 -15.07 23.47
CA LEU A 334 1.55 -14.54 24.59
C LEU A 334 1.75 -15.33 25.88
N ALA A 335 1.85 -16.67 25.80
CA ALA A 335 2.18 -17.50 26.96
C ALA A 335 3.58 -17.15 27.51
N GLY A 336 4.55 -16.95 26.63
CA GLY A 336 5.90 -16.54 26.99
C GLY A 336 5.94 -15.18 27.67
N LEU A 337 5.24 -14.17 27.13
CA LEU A 337 5.14 -12.83 27.74
C LEU A 337 4.48 -12.91 29.13
N ARG A 338 3.37 -13.63 29.25
CA ARG A 338 2.61 -13.74 30.52
C ARG A 338 3.42 -14.44 31.63
N ASN A 339 4.16 -15.49 31.30
CA ASN A 339 4.87 -16.33 32.25
C ASN A 339 6.29 -15.82 32.57
N ASN A 340 6.85 -14.93 31.78
CA ASN A 340 8.17 -14.35 32.03
C ASN A 340 8.05 -13.24 33.08
N PRO A 341 8.79 -13.28 34.20
CA PRO A 341 8.68 -12.29 35.28
C PRO A 341 9.35 -10.94 34.95
N HIS A 342 10.07 -10.84 33.82
CA HIS A 342 10.77 -9.61 33.47
C HIS A 342 9.77 -8.45 33.24
N PRO A 343 10.03 -7.23 33.76
CA PRO A 343 9.11 -6.10 33.65
C PRO A 343 8.66 -5.78 32.22
N GLN A 344 9.54 -5.89 31.23
CA GLN A 344 9.21 -5.67 29.82
C GLN A 344 8.20 -6.71 29.27
N ALA A 345 8.32 -7.97 29.68
CA ALA A 345 7.37 -9.02 29.29
C ALA A 345 6.00 -8.79 29.96
N GLN A 346 6.00 -8.49 31.25
CA GLN A 346 4.77 -8.19 32.02
C GLN A 346 4.07 -6.92 31.49
N PHE A 347 4.84 -5.90 31.09
CA PHE A 347 4.33 -4.72 30.42
C PHE A 347 3.58 -5.08 29.12
N LEU A 348 4.20 -5.88 28.26
CA LEU A 348 3.58 -6.28 26.98
C LEU A 348 2.30 -7.11 27.20
N TRP A 349 2.33 -8.06 28.13
CA TRP A 349 1.13 -8.83 28.48
C TRP A 349 0.02 -7.92 29.00
N ALA A 350 0.33 -6.98 29.88
CA ALA A 350 -0.66 -6.05 30.40
C ALA A 350 -1.32 -5.20 29.33
N VAL A 351 -0.54 -4.71 28.33
CA VAL A 351 -1.07 -3.98 27.17
C VAL A 351 -2.01 -4.87 26.35
N PHE A 352 -1.60 -6.10 25.98
CA PHE A 352 -2.47 -7.02 25.23
C PHE A 352 -3.75 -7.33 26.00
N ARG A 353 -3.65 -7.67 27.26
CA ARG A 353 -4.80 -7.96 28.14
C ARG A 353 -5.84 -6.86 28.09
N ASP A 354 -5.42 -5.61 28.33
CA ASP A 354 -6.36 -4.51 28.45
C ASP A 354 -6.90 -4.06 27.07
N VAL A 355 -6.12 -4.16 26.01
CA VAL A 355 -6.62 -3.91 24.64
C VAL A 355 -7.66 -4.96 24.25
N PHE A 356 -7.41 -6.25 24.50
CA PHE A 356 -8.38 -7.32 24.20
C PHE A 356 -9.66 -7.14 25.03
N HIS A 357 -9.52 -6.85 26.31
CA HIS A 357 -10.65 -6.60 27.21
C HIS A 357 -11.51 -5.42 26.72
N TYR A 358 -10.87 -4.32 26.33
CA TYR A 358 -11.56 -3.16 25.78
C TYR A 358 -12.28 -3.49 24.47
N CYS A 359 -11.61 -4.16 23.53
CA CYS A 359 -12.22 -4.56 22.27
C CYS A 359 -13.45 -5.46 22.48
N ALA A 360 -13.37 -6.39 23.44
CA ALA A 360 -14.48 -7.30 23.73
C ALA A 360 -15.72 -6.56 24.24
N LEU A 361 -15.56 -5.57 25.12
CA LEU A 361 -16.67 -4.78 25.65
C LEU A 361 -17.20 -3.77 24.64
N GLN A 362 -16.32 -3.18 23.83
CA GLN A 362 -16.73 -2.12 22.91
C GLN A 362 -17.31 -2.63 21.59
N LEU A 363 -17.07 -3.89 21.19
CA LEU A 363 -17.49 -4.41 19.89
C LEU A 363 -18.97 -4.10 19.58
N GLU A 364 -19.87 -4.36 20.53
CA GLU A 364 -21.32 -4.15 20.35
C GLU A 364 -21.69 -2.68 20.15
N HIS A 365 -20.89 -1.78 20.69
CA HIS A 365 -21.17 -0.35 20.69
C HIS A 365 -20.65 0.39 19.46
N ILE A 366 -19.50 -0.05 18.89
CA ILE A 366 -18.77 0.72 17.88
C ILE A 366 -18.79 0.13 16.48
N ALA A 367 -18.92 -1.21 16.36
CA ALA A 367 -18.85 -1.91 15.08
C ALA A 367 -20.00 -2.89 14.89
N ASN A 368 -20.21 -3.34 13.68
CA ASN A 368 -21.22 -4.35 13.37
C ASN A 368 -20.70 -5.77 13.61
N ASN A 369 -19.41 -6.01 13.41
CA ASN A 369 -18.80 -7.33 13.56
C ASN A 369 -17.33 -7.23 13.95
N ALA A 370 -16.75 -8.35 14.37
CA ALA A 370 -15.36 -8.43 14.82
C ALA A 370 -14.35 -8.16 13.69
N ARG A 371 -14.70 -8.49 12.42
CA ARG A 371 -13.86 -8.21 11.25
C ARG A 371 -13.67 -6.71 11.04
N ASP A 372 -14.74 -5.94 11.12
CA ASP A 372 -14.70 -4.49 10.93
C ASP A 372 -13.80 -3.82 11.97
N LEU A 373 -13.83 -4.30 13.23
CA LEU A 373 -12.96 -3.79 14.28
C LEU A 373 -11.47 -4.09 13.97
N ASP A 374 -11.15 -5.32 13.63
CA ASP A 374 -9.76 -5.71 13.32
C ASP A 374 -9.23 -4.99 12.06
N LEU A 375 -10.04 -4.90 11.01
CA LEU A 375 -9.67 -4.17 9.79
C LEU A 375 -9.53 -2.67 10.04
N ALA A 376 -10.36 -2.08 10.91
CA ALA A 376 -10.26 -0.66 11.25
C ALA A 376 -8.88 -0.31 11.81
N VAL A 377 -8.34 -1.11 12.73
CA VAL A 377 -6.98 -0.86 13.28
C VAL A 377 -5.87 -1.27 12.32
N ARG A 378 -6.06 -2.33 11.52
CA ARG A 378 -5.08 -2.72 10.48
C ARG A 378 -4.93 -1.63 9.43
N TRP A 379 -6.03 -1.16 8.88
CA TRP A 379 -6.03 -0.16 7.80
C TRP A 379 -5.85 1.28 8.28
N GLY A 380 -6.28 1.59 9.51
CA GLY A 380 -6.20 2.93 10.08
C GLY A 380 -4.92 3.21 10.88
N PHE A 381 -4.30 2.18 11.46
CA PHE A 381 -3.07 2.30 12.25
C PHE A 381 -1.89 1.50 11.68
N GLY A 382 -2.10 0.82 10.55
CA GLY A 382 -1.04 0.04 9.88
C GLY A 382 -0.58 -1.17 10.69
N TRP A 383 -1.46 -1.82 11.46
CA TRP A 383 -1.14 -3.05 12.16
C TRP A 383 -1.22 -4.24 11.20
N ASP A 384 -0.32 -5.20 11.36
CA ASP A 384 -0.34 -6.43 10.57
C ASP A 384 -1.53 -7.33 10.96
N ASN A 385 -1.90 -7.34 12.25
CA ASN A 385 -3.01 -8.12 12.79
C ASN A 385 -3.87 -7.28 13.74
N GLY A 386 -5.17 -7.52 13.72
CA GLY A 386 -6.10 -6.91 14.65
C GLY A 386 -6.11 -7.59 16.03
N PRO A 387 -6.70 -6.97 17.03
CA PRO A 387 -6.76 -7.51 18.39
C PRO A 387 -7.40 -8.89 18.48
N PHE A 388 -8.54 -9.09 17.82
CA PHE A 388 -9.23 -10.38 17.84
C PHE A 388 -8.50 -11.46 17.03
N GLU A 389 -7.84 -11.07 15.91
CA GLU A 389 -6.98 -11.99 15.16
C GLU A 389 -5.87 -12.56 16.06
N ILE A 390 -5.17 -11.69 16.79
CA ILE A 390 -4.10 -12.09 17.71
C ILE A 390 -4.65 -12.95 18.83
N TRP A 391 -5.77 -12.55 19.44
CA TRP A 391 -6.42 -13.31 20.51
C TRP A 391 -6.80 -14.71 20.05
N GLN A 392 -7.47 -14.82 18.91
CA GLN A 392 -7.87 -16.11 18.35
C GLN A 392 -6.66 -16.99 18.01
N ALA A 393 -5.62 -16.44 17.40
CA ALA A 393 -4.40 -17.17 17.07
C ALA A 393 -3.62 -17.63 18.31
N ALA A 394 -3.76 -16.90 19.43
CA ALA A 394 -3.14 -17.26 20.70
C ALA A 394 -3.93 -18.28 21.54
N GLY A 395 -5.11 -18.69 21.08
CA GLY A 395 -6.00 -19.62 21.79
C GLY A 395 -7.08 -18.90 22.59
N TRP A 396 -8.26 -18.77 21.99
CA TRP A 396 -9.36 -17.93 22.48
C TRP A 396 -9.71 -18.16 23.97
N GLN A 397 -10.06 -19.41 24.35
CA GLN A 397 -10.51 -19.72 25.71
C GLN A 397 -9.40 -19.57 26.73
N GLN A 398 -8.17 -19.94 26.37
CA GLN A 398 -7.02 -19.80 27.27
C GLN A 398 -6.74 -18.34 27.60
N VAL A 399 -6.72 -17.48 26.59
CA VAL A 399 -6.48 -16.03 26.77
C VAL A 399 -7.65 -15.38 27.51
N ALA A 400 -8.91 -15.74 27.22
CA ALA A 400 -10.08 -15.30 27.97
C ALA A 400 -9.97 -15.64 29.45
N GLY A 401 -9.56 -16.87 29.78
CA GLY A 401 -9.32 -17.30 31.16
C GLY A 401 -8.21 -16.51 31.86
N TRP A 402 -7.14 -16.17 31.14
CA TRP A 402 -6.06 -15.33 31.65
C TRP A 402 -6.52 -13.91 31.94
N ILE A 403 -7.30 -13.31 31.04
CA ILE A 403 -7.86 -11.96 31.20
C ILE A 403 -8.81 -11.96 32.42
N ALA A 404 -9.73 -12.94 32.51
CA ALA A 404 -10.67 -13.03 33.64
C ALA A 404 -9.95 -13.19 34.98
N ALA A 405 -8.89 -14.01 35.05
CA ALA A 405 -8.08 -14.17 36.25
C ALA A 405 -7.37 -12.86 36.66
N ASP A 406 -6.84 -12.14 35.70
CA ASP A 406 -6.16 -10.86 35.95
C ASP A 406 -7.15 -9.74 36.35
N ILE A 407 -8.37 -9.74 35.80
CA ILE A 407 -9.47 -8.86 36.25
C ILE A 407 -9.80 -9.15 37.72
N ALA A 408 -10.02 -10.41 38.06
CA ALA A 408 -10.32 -10.84 39.42
C ALA A 408 -9.20 -10.51 40.42
N ALA A 409 -7.95 -10.53 39.97
CA ALA A 409 -6.76 -10.17 40.75
C ALA A 409 -6.53 -8.66 40.86
N GLY A 410 -7.37 -7.82 40.23
CA GLY A 410 -7.22 -6.35 40.21
C GLY A 410 -6.03 -5.85 39.37
N LYS A 411 -5.50 -6.64 38.44
CA LYS A 411 -4.35 -6.29 37.61
C LYS A 411 -4.75 -5.54 36.33
N ALA A 412 -6.01 -5.68 35.89
CA ALA A 412 -6.54 -5.02 34.71
C ALA A 412 -6.85 -3.55 34.95
N MET A 413 -6.86 -2.73 33.92
CA MET A 413 -7.20 -1.30 34.01
C MET A 413 -8.66 -1.06 34.42
N ALA A 414 -9.56 -1.99 34.12
CA ALA A 414 -10.95 -1.98 34.53
C ALA A 414 -11.36 -3.31 35.17
N ASN A 415 -12.31 -3.26 36.11
CA ASN A 415 -12.79 -4.45 36.83
C ASN A 415 -14.05 -5.07 36.21
N THR A 416 -14.54 -4.52 35.09
CA THR A 416 -15.71 -5.04 34.38
C THR A 416 -15.43 -6.43 33.86
N PRO A 417 -16.28 -7.43 34.08
CA PRO A 417 -16.06 -8.79 33.58
C PRO A 417 -16.11 -8.81 32.04
N LEU A 418 -15.46 -9.83 31.43
CA LEU A 418 -15.61 -10.09 30.01
C LEU A 418 -17.10 -10.35 29.66
N PRO A 419 -17.56 -9.90 28.49
CA PRO A 419 -18.91 -10.19 27.99
C PRO A 419 -19.18 -11.69 27.91
N ALA A 420 -20.44 -12.10 28.15
CA ALA A 420 -20.83 -13.52 28.16
C ALA A 420 -20.49 -14.23 26.83
N TRP A 421 -20.59 -13.53 25.70
CA TRP A 421 -20.28 -14.08 24.38
C TRP A 421 -18.82 -14.51 24.22
N VAL A 422 -17.89 -13.90 24.98
CA VAL A 422 -16.46 -14.26 24.94
C VAL A 422 -16.20 -15.61 25.61
N THR A 423 -16.91 -15.85 26.72
CA THR A 423 -16.70 -17.00 27.61
C THR A 423 -17.60 -18.20 27.28
N GLU A 424 -18.39 -18.13 26.18
CA GLU A 424 -19.17 -19.28 25.70
C GLU A 424 -18.26 -20.50 25.50
N PRO A 425 -18.56 -21.68 26.10
CA PRO A 425 -17.66 -22.84 26.05
C PRO A 425 -17.34 -23.33 24.61
N SER A 426 -18.27 -23.15 23.68
CA SER A 426 -18.14 -23.56 22.27
C SER A 426 -17.34 -22.57 21.43
N ARG A 427 -17.04 -21.37 21.93
CA ARG A 427 -16.37 -20.35 21.15
C ARG A 427 -14.87 -20.57 21.10
N THR A 428 -14.35 -20.76 19.91
CA THR A 428 -12.92 -20.93 19.65
C THR A 428 -12.26 -19.70 19.00
N GLY A 429 -13.07 -18.67 18.70
CA GLY A 429 -12.64 -17.44 18.08
C GLY A 429 -13.81 -16.65 17.51
N VAL A 430 -13.50 -15.63 16.73
CA VAL A 430 -14.47 -14.73 16.10
C VAL A 430 -14.39 -14.72 14.57
N HIS A 431 -13.33 -15.28 13.98
CA HIS A 431 -13.12 -15.33 12.53
C HIS A 431 -13.13 -16.78 12.05
N THR A 432 -13.95 -17.08 11.02
CA THR A 432 -14.05 -18.38 10.35
C THR A 432 -14.14 -18.20 8.84
N GLN A 433 -14.09 -19.28 8.08
CA GLN A 433 -14.33 -19.25 6.63
C GLN A 433 -15.71 -18.72 6.25
N GLN A 434 -16.71 -18.93 7.11
CA GLN A 434 -18.10 -18.48 6.87
C GLN A 434 -18.30 -16.99 7.18
N GLY A 435 -17.37 -16.35 7.90
CA GLY A 435 -17.45 -14.94 8.27
C GLY A 435 -16.96 -14.67 9.67
N SER A 436 -17.32 -13.53 10.22
CA SER A 436 -16.89 -13.06 11.54
C SER A 436 -18.06 -12.89 12.50
N TYR A 437 -17.77 -13.02 13.79
CA TYR A 437 -18.77 -12.85 14.86
C TYR A 437 -19.46 -11.48 14.76
N PHE A 438 -20.77 -11.54 14.90
CA PHE A 438 -21.66 -10.40 14.91
C PHE A 438 -22.42 -10.36 16.22
N PRO A 439 -22.25 -9.32 17.05
CA PRO A 439 -22.99 -9.17 18.29
C PRO A 439 -24.46 -8.82 18.01
N ARG A 440 -25.37 -9.29 18.87
CA ARG A 440 -26.80 -8.96 18.75
C ARG A 440 -27.04 -7.52 19.19
N PRO A 441 -27.95 -6.77 18.51
CA PRO A 441 -28.46 -5.51 19.04
C PRO A 441 -29.11 -5.72 20.43
N LEU A 442 -28.90 -4.78 21.35
CA LEU A 442 -29.55 -4.80 22.66
C LEU A 442 -31.08 -4.76 22.49
N ALA A 443 -31.81 -5.48 23.33
CA ALA A 443 -33.26 -5.56 23.29
C ALA A 443 -33.87 -4.16 23.46
N GLY A 444 -34.48 -3.63 22.39
CA GLY A 444 -35.07 -2.27 22.34
C GLY A 444 -34.71 -1.48 21.10
N GLU A 445 -33.53 -1.76 20.46
CA GLU A 445 -33.24 -1.31 19.13
C GLU A 445 -33.91 -2.27 18.14
N ARG A 446 -34.69 -1.77 17.19
CA ARG A 446 -35.22 -2.61 16.11
C ARG A 446 -34.04 -3.33 15.52
N ALA A 447 -34.10 -4.66 15.55
CA ALA A 447 -33.18 -5.49 14.82
C ALA A 447 -33.37 -5.15 13.33
N ASP A 448 -32.70 -4.14 12.86
CA ASP A 448 -32.42 -4.01 11.45
C ASP A 448 -31.48 -5.16 11.12
N VAL A 449 -32.12 -6.27 10.80
CA VAL A 449 -31.56 -7.50 10.30
C VAL A 449 -30.53 -7.08 9.28
N GLY A 450 -29.32 -7.58 9.45
CA GLY A 450 -28.18 -7.24 8.61
C GLY A 450 -28.58 -7.04 7.15
N TRP A 451 -28.22 -5.90 6.61
CA TRP A 451 -28.57 -5.33 5.34
C TRP A 451 -28.54 -6.34 4.19
N ILE A 452 -29.65 -7.06 3.97
CA ILE A 452 -29.95 -7.71 2.70
C ILE A 452 -30.85 -6.69 1.99
N SER A 453 -30.29 -5.93 1.05
CA SER A 453 -31.10 -5.08 0.19
C SER A 453 -32.12 -5.99 -0.52
N ASP A 454 -33.40 -5.62 -0.48
CA ASP A 454 -34.46 -6.27 -1.27
C ASP A 454 -34.15 -6.28 -2.78
N SER A 455 -33.19 -5.48 -3.24
CA SER A 455 -32.69 -5.48 -4.61
C SER A 455 -31.86 -6.71 -4.97
N ALA A 456 -31.39 -7.51 -4.01
CA ALA A 456 -30.74 -8.79 -4.27
C ALA A 456 -31.74 -9.91 -4.62
N SER A 457 -33.05 -9.70 -4.46
CA SER A 457 -34.11 -10.65 -4.81
C SER A 457 -34.65 -10.49 -6.24
N THR A 458 -34.05 -9.66 -7.09
CA THR A 458 -34.41 -9.60 -8.50
C THR A 458 -33.98 -10.86 -9.23
N LYS A 459 -34.92 -11.73 -9.40
CA LYS A 459 -35.06 -12.86 -10.32
C LYS A 459 -34.00 -12.93 -11.43
N ILE A 460 -32.98 -13.74 -11.19
CA ILE A 460 -32.26 -14.39 -12.27
C ILE A 460 -32.95 -15.75 -12.48
N HIS A 461 -33.80 -15.84 -13.46
CA HIS A 461 -34.32 -17.11 -13.96
C HIS A 461 -33.20 -17.77 -14.78
N ASP A 462 -32.31 -18.46 -14.12
CA ASP A 462 -31.45 -19.46 -14.73
C ASP A 462 -31.73 -20.80 -14.02
N PRO A 463 -32.34 -21.79 -14.68
CA PRO A 463 -32.67 -23.07 -14.06
C PRO A 463 -31.46 -23.90 -13.63
N ALA A 464 -30.24 -23.54 -14.05
CA ALA A 464 -29.01 -24.26 -13.72
C ALA A 464 -28.34 -23.83 -12.40
N LEU A 465 -28.84 -22.77 -11.74
CA LEU A 465 -28.27 -22.22 -10.50
C LEU A 465 -29.18 -22.39 -9.26
N ASN A 466 -30.18 -23.22 -9.33
CA ASN A 466 -31.18 -23.43 -8.27
C ASN A 466 -30.70 -24.19 -7.03
N GLY A 467 -29.40 -24.42 -6.84
CA GLY A 467 -28.88 -25.15 -5.69
C GLY A 467 -28.38 -24.33 -4.50
N GLY A 468 -28.25 -23.02 -4.64
CA GLY A 468 -27.44 -22.26 -3.66
C GLY A 468 -28.12 -21.13 -2.89
N CYS A 469 -29.24 -20.59 -3.34
CA CYS A 469 -29.80 -19.36 -2.77
C CYS A 469 -30.95 -19.53 -1.75
N ALA A 470 -31.57 -20.71 -1.64
CA ALA A 470 -32.73 -20.91 -0.74
C ALA A 470 -32.36 -21.06 0.75
N THR A 471 -31.08 -21.24 1.08
CA THR A 471 -30.61 -21.45 2.47
C THR A 471 -30.14 -20.17 3.18
N LEU A 472 -30.19 -19.00 2.53
CA LEU A 472 -29.64 -17.73 3.06
C LEU A 472 -30.67 -16.81 3.75
N ILE A 473 -31.94 -17.23 3.88
CA ILE A 473 -33.00 -16.43 4.49
C ILE A 473 -33.50 -17.05 5.81
N HIS A 474 -32.62 -17.60 6.63
CA HIS A 474 -33.01 -17.93 7.99
C HIS A 474 -32.46 -16.87 8.95
N PRO A 475 -33.29 -16.39 9.90
CA PRO A 475 -32.80 -15.51 10.95
C PRO A 475 -31.66 -16.23 11.67
N THR A 476 -30.48 -15.62 11.63
CA THR A 476 -29.27 -16.17 12.22
C THR A 476 -29.44 -16.31 13.73
N PRO A 477 -29.18 -17.45 14.36
CA PRO A 477 -29.31 -17.61 15.80
C PRO A 477 -28.38 -16.66 16.56
N LEU A 478 -28.73 -16.32 17.78
CA LEU A 478 -27.89 -15.55 18.73
C LEU A 478 -26.44 -16.03 18.71
N GLY A 479 -25.50 -15.10 18.48
CA GLY A 479 -24.06 -15.41 18.51
C GLY A 479 -23.52 -16.11 17.26
N SER A 480 -24.29 -16.16 16.16
CA SER A 480 -23.84 -16.73 14.89
C SER A 480 -22.89 -15.80 14.14
N TYR A 481 -22.10 -16.37 13.24
CA TYR A 481 -21.19 -15.63 12.35
C TYR A 481 -21.94 -15.02 11.17
N GLN A 482 -21.55 -13.81 10.74
CA GLN A 482 -22.02 -13.24 9.49
C GLN A 482 -21.08 -13.58 8.34
N PRO A 483 -21.61 -13.83 7.15
CA PRO A 483 -20.79 -13.93 5.96
C PRO A 483 -20.10 -12.59 5.66
N ARG A 484 -19.03 -12.62 4.87
CA ARG A 484 -18.41 -11.42 4.29
C ARG A 484 -19.47 -10.66 3.50
N SER A 485 -19.27 -9.35 3.33
CA SER A 485 -20.18 -8.50 2.58
C SER A 485 -20.58 -9.14 1.23
N GLN A 486 -21.90 -9.16 0.97
CA GLN A 486 -22.46 -9.68 -0.27
C GLN A 486 -22.49 -8.64 -1.40
N LEU A 487 -22.06 -7.40 -1.15
CA LEU A 487 -22.04 -6.37 -2.18
C LEU A 487 -21.24 -6.83 -3.40
N PRO A 488 -21.72 -6.58 -4.62
CA PRO A 488 -21.04 -7.01 -5.85
C PRO A 488 -19.59 -6.55 -5.94
N VAL A 489 -19.25 -5.39 -5.35
CA VAL A 489 -17.90 -4.84 -5.31
C VAL A 489 -16.90 -5.76 -4.62
N TYR A 490 -17.30 -6.50 -3.59
CA TYR A 490 -16.41 -7.41 -2.89
C TYR A 490 -16.19 -8.73 -3.63
N ARG A 491 -17.05 -9.09 -4.58
CA ARG A 491 -16.83 -10.25 -5.48
C ARG A 491 -15.66 -10.00 -6.44
N ARG A 492 -15.34 -8.75 -6.72
CA ARG A 492 -14.18 -8.35 -7.54
C ARG A 492 -12.85 -8.47 -6.78
N GLN A 493 -12.89 -8.51 -5.45
CA GLN A 493 -11.74 -8.72 -4.59
C GLN A 493 -11.50 -10.22 -4.42
N LEU A 494 -10.88 -10.86 -5.40
CA LEU A 494 -10.67 -12.30 -5.43
C LEU A 494 -9.80 -12.79 -4.26
N PHE A 495 -8.83 -11.98 -3.86
CA PHE A 495 -7.94 -12.21 -2.72
C PHE A 495 -7.90 -10.95 -1.84
N PRO A 496 -8.99 -10.70 -1.08
CA PRO A 496 -9.04 -9.55 -0.17
C PRO A 496 -8.04 -9.72 0.97
N ASP A 497 -7.89 -8.66 1.79
CA ASP A 497 -7.09 -8.73 3.00
C ASP A 497 -7.64 -9.80 3.95
N HIS A 498 -6.81 -10.79 4.27
CA HIS A 498 -7.20 -11.95 5.08
C HIS A 498 -6.93 -11.70 6.55
N LEU A 499 -7.86 -12.15 7.38
CA LEU A 499 -7.68 -12.23 8.82
C LEU A 499 -7.06 -13.58 9.21
N LEU A 500 -6.35 -13.62 10.33
CA LEU A 500 -5.86 -14.88 10.88
C LEU A 500 -7.03 -15.81 11.18
N GLY A 501 -6.96 -17.07 10.72
CA GLY A 501 -8.06 -18.05 10.82
C GLY A 501 -8.94 -18.14 9.57
N GLU A 502 -8.77 -17.26 8.57
CA GLU A 502 -9.39 -17.41 7.26
C GLU A 502 -8.46 -18.19 6.33
N GLU A 503 -9.00 -19.21 5.67
CA GLU A 503 -8.25 -19.94 4.66
C GLU A 503 -8.15 -19.15 3.36
N ARG A 504 -6.96 -19.18 2.75
CA ARG A 504 -6.73 -18.65 1.41
C ARG A 504 -7.13 -19.72 0.39
N LEU A 505 -8.20 -19.45 -0.35
CA LEU A 505 -8.59 -20.29 -1.47
C LEU A 505 -7.81 -19.86 -2.71
N TYR A 506 -6.82 -20.66 -3.10
CA TYR A 506 -6.12 -20.50 -4.36
C TYR A 506 -6.78 -21.38 -5.44
N GLY A 507 -6.61 -20.99 -6.72
CA GLY A 507 -7.04 -21.80 -7.86
C GLY A 507 -6.22 -23.09 -8.03
N GLU A 508 -6.54 -23.84 -9.07
CA GLU A 508 -5.89 -25.11 -9.43
C GLU A 508 -4.48 -24.88 -9.97
N THR A 509 -3.53 -25.70 -9.54
CA THR A 509 -2.13 -25.61 -9.96
C THR A 509 -1.94 -26.33 -11.30
N VAL A 510 -1.35 -25.64 -12.28
CA VAL A 510 -0.90 -26.23 -13.56
C VAL A 510 0.46 -26.88 -13.37
N PHE A 511 1.42 -26.12 -12.88
CA PHE A 511 2.71 -26.62 -12.41
C PHE A 511 3.26 -25.75 -11.28
N GLU A 512 4.17 -26.32 -10.52
CA GLU A 512 4.83 -25.62 -9.41
C GLU A 512 6.27 -26.10 -9.29
N THR A 513 7.16 -25.15 -8.99
CA THR A 513 8.56 -25.39 -8.65
C THR A 513 8.87 -24.76 -7.27
N SER A 514 10.11 -24.83 -6.83
CA SER A 514 10.55 -24.11 -5.62
C SER A 514 10.39 -22.58 -5.74
N GLU A 515 10.38 -22.02 -6.97
CA GLU A 515 10.49 -20.58 -7.20
C GLU A 515 9.31 -19.96 -7.96
N VAL A 516 8.50 -20.74 -8.66
CA VAL A 516 7.30 -20.28 -9.35
C VAL A 516 6.14 -21.23 -9.20
N ARG A 517 4.91 -20.71 -9.33
CA ARG A 517 3.67 -21.48 -9.45
C ARG A 517 2.84 -20.91 -10.58
N GLN A 518 2.46 -21.76 -11.55
CA GLN A 518 1.41 -21.44 -12.51
C GLN A 518 0.10 -22.12 -12.08
N TRP A 519 -0.98 -21.36 -12.11
CA TRP A 519 -2.30 -21.79 -11.64
C TRP A 519 -3.41 -21.07 -12.39
N HIS A 520 -4.68 -21.51 -12.24
CA HIS A 520 -5.86 -20.89 -12.86
C HIS A 520 -7.08 -20.97 -11.94
N MET A 521 -8.13 -20.22 -12.27
CA MET A 521 -9.41 -20.19 -11.55
C MET A 521 -10.56 -20.82 -12.36
N GLY A 522 -10.26 -21.66 -13.36
CA GLY A 522 -11.24 -22.35 -14.18
C GLY A 522 -11.87 -21.51 -15.30
N ASP A 523 -11.34 -20.30 -15.57
CA ASP A 523 -11.87 -19.34 -16.57
C ASP A 523 -11.03 -19.22 -17.85
N GLY A 524 -10.13 -20.17 -18.08
CA GLY A 524 -9.27 -20.20 -19.27
C GLY A 524 -8.08 -19.23 -19.22
N ILE A 525 -7.78 -18.62 -18.06
CA ILE A 525 -6.67 -17.69 -17.89
C ILE A 525 -5.62 -18.30 -16.95
N ALA A 526 -4.38 -18.41 -17.43
CA ALA A 526 -3.25 -18.83 -16.60
C ALA A 526 -2.71 -17.65 -15.77
N ILE A 527 -2.31 -17.92 -14.54
CA ILE A 527 -1.70 -16.94 -13.64
C ILE A 527 -0.35 -17.51 -13.18
N LEU A 528 0.72 -16.73 -13.33
CA LEU A 528 2.05 -17.08 -12.86
C LEU A 528 2.43 -16.20 -11.66
N SER A 529 2.82 -16.84 -10.57
CA SER A 529 3.27 -16.19 -9.33
C SER A 529 4.68 -16.65 -8.96
N PHE A 530 5.53 -15.70 -8.52
CA PHE A 530 6.87 -15.99 -8.04
C PHE A 530 6.85 -16.31 -6.54
N LYS A 531 7.68 -17.26 -6.12
CA LYS A 531 7.80 -17.71 -4.72
C LYS A 531 9.09 -17.24 -4.06
N THR A 532 9.96 -16.59 -4.80
CA THR A 532 11.23 -16.05 -4.33
C THR A 532 11.02 -14.87 -3.38
N LYS A 533 11.97 -14.65 -2.47
CA LYS A 533 11.90 -13.49 -1.56
C LYS A 533 11.91 -12.18 -2.36
N MET A 534 10.98 -11.25 -2.04
CA MET A 534 10.78 -10.01 -2.81
C MET A 534 10.50 -10.24 -4.30
N HIS A 535 10.09 -11.44 -4.65
CA HIS A 535 9.81 -11.87 -6.03
C HIS A 535 10.98 -11.57 -6.98
N THR A 536 12.22 -11.80 -6.48
CA THR A 536 13.44 -11.64 -7.28
C THR A 536 13.53 -12.69 -8.37
N ILE A 537 14.08 -12.29 -9.51
CA ILE A 537 14.19 -13.10 -10.72
C ILE A 537 15.49 -13.86 -10.71
N SER A 538 15.41 -15.15 -10.52
CA SER A 538 16.50 -16.13 -10.59
C SER A 538 16.48 -16.83 -11.96
N ASN A 539 17.48 -17.65 -12.21
CA ASN A 539 17.53 -18.48 -13.42
C ASN A 539 16.33 -19.47 -13.49
N GLN A 540 15.90 -20.00 -12.33
CA GLN A 540 14.72 -20.89 -12.25
C GLN A 540 13.41 -20.12 -12.49
N VAL A 541 13.31 -18.85 -12.07
CA VAL A 541 12.16 -18.00 -12.40
C VAL A 541 12.12 -17.74 -13.91
N LEU A 542 13.27 -17.50 -14.57
CA LEU A 542 13.34 -17.35 -16.03
C LEU A 542 12.81 -18.60 -16.76
N ASP A 543 13.27 -19.80 -16.35
CA ASP A 543 12.78 -21.08 -16.90
C ASP A 543 11.28 -21.25 -16.64
N GLY A 544 10.82 -20.85 -15.44
CA GLY A 544 9.42 -20.89 -15.06
C GLY A 544 8.54 -20.00 -15.94
N ILE A 545 9.02 -18.79 -16.30
CA ILE A 545 8.27 -17.89 -17.20
C ILE A 545 8.21 -18.47 -18.63
N LEU A 546 9.33 -18.97 -19.16
CA LEU A 546 9.34 -19.59 -20.50
C LEU A 546 8.33 -20.74 -20.57
N ARG A 547 8.39 -21.66 -19.61
CA ARG A 547 7.42 -22.74 -19.49
C ARG A 547 5.99 -22.27 -19.36
N ALA A 548 5.77 -21.21 -18.55
CA ALA A 548 4.42 -20.69 -18.32
C ALA A 548 3.81 -20.08 -19.59
N VAL A 549 4.62 -19.47 -20.47
CA VAL A 549 4.15 -18.98 -21.77
C VAL A 549 3.80 -20.15 -22.69
N ASP A 550 4.63 -21.20 -22.73
CA ASP A 550 4.36 -22.40 -23.55
C ASP A 550 3.06 -23.11 -23.09
N GLU A 551 2.88 -23.32 -21.80
CA GLU A 551 1.64 -23.87 -21.23
C GLU A 551 0.41 -22.97 -21.50
N ALA A 552 0.59 -21.65 -21.42
CA ALA A 552 -0.50 -20.71 -21.70
C ALA A 552 -0.93 -20.77 -23.19
N GLU A 553 0.01 -20.82 -24.11
CA GLU A 553 -0.30 -20.96 -25.54
C GLU A 553 -0.95 -22.29 -25.91
N ALA A 554 -0.60 -23.36 -25.19
CA ALA A 554 -1.14 -24.69 -25.44
C ALA A 554 -2.56 -24.90 -24.84
N HIS A 555 -2.85 -24.31 -23.67
CA HIS A 555 -4.00 -24.71 -22.86
C HIS A 555 -4.88 -23.55 -22.36
N PHE A 556 -4.46 -22.28 -22.50
CA PHE A 556 -5.16 -21.12 -21.98
C PHE A 556 -5.33 -20.04 -23.03
N THR A 557 -6.14 -19.05 -22.75
CA THR A 557 -6.41 -17.92 -23.66
C THR A 557 -5.58 -16.67 -23.34
N ALA A 558 -4.94 -16.63 -22.16
CA ALA A 558 -4.08 -15.54 -21.72
C ALA A 558 -3.16 -15.98 -20.56
N LEU A 559 -2.09 -15.21 -20.32
CA LEU A 559 -1.20 -15.36 -19.19
C LEU A 559 -1.13 -14.05 -18.39
N ILE A 560 -1.28 -14.14 -17.07
CA ILE A 560 -1.12 -13.01 -16.14
C ILE A 560 0.08 -13.28 -15.22
N LEU A 561 1.00 -12.32 -15.13
CA LEU A 561 2.02 -12.29 -14.08
C LEU A 561 1.45 -11.51 -12.90
N TRP A 562 1.26 -12.17 -11.75
CA TRP A 562 0.66 -11.58 -10.56
C TRP A 562 1.25 -12.15 -9.28
N GLN A 563 1.42 -11.28 -8.27
CA GLN A 563 1.89 -11.66 -6.94
C GLN A 563 0.80 -11.43 -5.90
N SER A 564 0.66 -12.37 -4.96
CA SER A 564 -0.35 -12.26 -3.89
C SER A 564 -0.07 -11.11 -2.91
N GLU A 565 1.20 -10.74 -2.78
CA GLU A 565 1.67 -9.66 -1.90
C GLU A 565 2.69 -8.80 -2.66
N PRO A 566 2.77 -7.50 -2.38
CA PRO A 566 3.81 -6.66 -2.95
C PRO A 566 5.21 -7.05 -2.39
N PRO A 567 6.25 -6.76 -3.14
CA PRO A 567 6.31 -6.07 -4.44
C PRO A 567 5.95 -6.98 -5.62
N PHE A 568 5.69 -6.40 -6.81
CA PHE A 568 5.60 -7.19 -8.05
C PHE A 568 6.91 -7.92 -8.32
N SER A 569 8.04 -7.19 -8.32
CA SER A 569 9.39 -7.78 -8.32
C SER A 569 10.45 -6.73 -7.98
N ALA A 570 11.41 -7.09 -7.15
CA ALA A 570 12.59 -6.27 -6.84
C ALA A 570 13.71 -6.40 -7.91
N GLY A 571 13.47 -7.11 -9.01
CA GLY A 571 14.43 -7.29 -10.10
C GLY A 571 15.26 -8.56 -10.01
N ALA A 572 16.40 -8.60 -10.74
CA ALA A 572 17.26 -9.76 -10.85
C ALA A 572 17.87 -10.19 -9.49
N ASN A 573 18.04 -11.50 -9.32
CA ASN A 573 18.77 -12.05 -8.17
C ASN A 573 20.29 -11.81 -8.36
N LEU A 574 20.79 -10.73 -7.78
CA LEU A 574 22.18 -10.31 -7.92
C LEU A 574 23.20 -11.36 -7.40
N LEU A 575 22.83 -12.14 -6.37
CA LEU A 575 23.70 -13.21 -5.89
C LEU A 575 23.90 -14.29 -6.95
N GLN A 576 22.84 -14.73 -7.61
CA GLN A 576 22.93 -15.74 -8.67
C GLN A 576 23.64 -15.19 -9.91
N LEU A 577 23.38 -13.93 -10.25
CA LEU A 577 24.08 -13.27 -11.36
C LEU A 577 25.59 -13.27 -11.15
N MET A 578 26.04 -13.04 -9.91
CA MET A 578 27.47 -12.96 -9.55
C MET A 578 28.11 -14.33 -9.31
N GLN A 579 27.37 -15.33 -8.83
CA GLN A 579 27.93 -16.64 -8.47
C GLN A 579 28.14 -17.57 -9.67
N GLY A 580 27.62 -17.24 -10.85
CA GLY A 580 27.69 -18.10 -12.04
C GLY A 580 27.29 -19.53 -11.69
N VAL A 581 25.97 -19.77 -11.46
CA VAL A 581 25.50 -21.07 -10.97
C VAL A 581 25.97 -22.21 -11.87
N GLN A 582 26.93 -22.99 -11.40
CA GLN A 582 27.10 -24.36 -11.85
C GLN A 582 25.87 -25.13 -11.39
N GLU A 583 25.03 -25.61 -12.32
CA GLU A 583 24.12 -26.69 -12.00
C GLU A 583 24.94 -27.83 -11.38
N PRO A 584 24.55 -28.39 -10.22
CA PRO A 584 25.20 -29.57 -9.73
C PRO A 584 24.85 -30.70 -10.67
N ALA A 585 25.86 -31.21 -11.41
CA ALA A 585 25.85 -32.60 -11.77
C ALA A 585 25.53 -33.37 -10.48
N GLN A 586 24.49 -34.20 -10.51
CA GLN A 586 24.02 -35.04 -9.40
C GLN A 586 25.17 -35.52 -8.51
N ASP A 587 25.48 -34.76 -7.43
CA ASP A 587 26.20 -35.32 -6.28
C ASP A 587 25.96 -34.49 -5.01
N SER A 588 25.41 -35.19 -4.04
CA SER A 588 24.85 -34.74 -2.78
C SER A 588 25.93 -34.53 -1.70
N GLY A 589 26.81 -33.56 -1.81
CA GLY A 589 27.85 -33.41 -0.79
C GLY A 589 28.26 -31.99 -0.42
N LEU A 590 28.19 -31.08 -1.34
CA LEU A 590 28.78 -29.74 -1.19
C LEU A 590 27.74 -28.67 -0.83
N PHE A 591 26.47 -28.85 -1.18
CA PHE A 591 25.40 -27.88 -0.95
C PHE A 591 25.00 -27.75 0.53
N GLY A 592 25.11 -28.81 1.31
CA GLY A 592 24.91 -28.76 2.76
C GLY A 592 25.96 -27.90 3.47
N LYS A 593 27.19 -27.90 2.98
CA LYS A 593 28.30 -27.12 3.54
C LYS A 593 28.21 -25.63 3.14
N LEU A 594 27.73 -25.32 1.94
CA LEU A 594 27.55 -23.92 1.49
C LEU A 594 26.34 -23.24 2.15
N LYS A 595 25.26 -23.97 2.40
CA LYS A 595 24.10 -23.46 3.15
C LYS A 595 24.45 -23.21 4.62
N GLN A 596 25.34 -24.00 5.22
CA GLN A 596 25.90 -23.75 6.54
C GLN A 596 26.90 -22.56 6.53
N ALA A 597 27.67 -22.37 5.46
CA ALA A 597 28.58 -21.23 5.32
C ALA A 597 27.81 -19.91 5.13
N ALA A 598 26.76 -19.88 4.31
CA ALA A 598 25.89 -18.71 4.14
C ALA A 598 25.14 -18.32 5.43
N ASN A 599 24.77 -19.30 6.28
CA ASN A 599 24.22 -19.03 7.60
C ASN A 599 25.32 -18.62 8.63
N ARG A 600 26.57 -19.03 8.46
CA ARG A 600 27.71 -18.60 9.30
C ARG A 600 28.19 -17.19 8.97
N VAL A 601 28.08 -16.72 7.74
CA VAL A 601 28.43 -15.34 7.36
C VAL A 601 27.50 -14.29 8.04
N LYS A 602 26.36 -14.70 8.59
CA LYS A 602 25.56 -13.86 9.49
C LYS A 602 26.21 -13.61 10.88
N TYR A 603 27.25 -14.34 11.25
CA TYR A 603 27.75 -14.34 12.64
C TYR A 603 29.26 -14.15 12.84
N THR A 604 30.04 -13.94 11.75
CA THR A 604 31.49 -13.74 11.98
C THR A 604 32.10 -12.75 10.99
N VAL A 605 32.06 -11.47 11.34
CA VAL A 605 32.95 -10.45 10.77
C VAL A 605 34.13 -10.30 11.72
N ALA A 606 35.07 -11.20 11.60
CA ALA A 606 36.45 -11.01 12.08
C ALA A 606 37.36 -12.03 11.35
N GLY A 607 38.08 -11.58 10.33
CA GLY A 607 39.06 -12.40 9.63
C GLY A 607 39.01 -12.18 8.11
N GLY A 608 39.93 -11.36 7.60
CA GLY A 608 40.02 -11.00 6.20
C GLY A 608 40.33 -12.21 5.31
N GLY A 609 39.48 -12.41 4.33
CA GLY A 609 39.59 -13.39 3.26
C GLY A 609 38.26 -14.03 2.97
N GLY A 610 37.62 -13.72 1.88
CA GLY A 610 36.47 -14.55 1.52
C GLY A 610 35.49 -13.99 0.47
N LEU A 611 35.20 -12.69 0.44
CA LEU A 611 34.32 -12.16 -0.63
C LEU A 611 35.08 -11.85 -1.91
N GLY A 612 36.37 -11.46 -1.81
CA GLY A 612 37.25 -11.23 -2.95
C GLY A 612 37.57 -12.52 -3.73
N ASP A 613 37.68 -13.67 -3.04
CA ASP A 613 37.92 -14.95 -3.67
C ASP A 613 36.67 -15.49 -4.43
N VAL A 614 35.48 -15.20 -3.93
CA VAL A 614 34.22 -15.56 -4.61
C VAL A 614 34.02 -14.70 -5.88
N LEU A 615 34.39 -13.41 -5.82
CA LEU A 615 34.35 -12.51 -6.98
C LEU A 615 35.44 -12.81 -8.02
N ASN A 616 36.65 -13.21 -7.61
CA ASN A 616 37.69 -13.68 -8.53
C ASN A 616 37.31 -14.98 -9.23
N ALA A 617 36.57 -15.87 -8.55
CA ALA A 617 36.00 -17.06 -9.19
C ALA A 617 34.91 -16.71 -10.23
N ALA A 618 34.15 -15.64 -10.01
CA ALA A 618 33.10 -15.17 -10.94
C ALA A 618 33.67 -14.57 -12.24
N THR A 619 34.88 -14.00 -12.24
CA THR A 619 35.54 -13.49 -13.45
C THR A 619 36.05 -14.58 -14.39
N GLY A 620 36.22 -15.81 -13.92
CA GLY A 620 36.51 -16.97 -14.75
C GLY A 620 35.30 -17.52 -15.51
N ASN A 621 34.07 -17.03 -15.24
CA ASN A 621 32.82 -17.58 -15.77
C ASN A 621 32.02 -16.58 -16.61
N VAL A 622 32.68 -15.65 -17.31
CA VAL A 622 32.08 -14.64 -18.19
C VAL A 622 31.06 -15.25 -19.20
N PRO A 623 31.30 -16.41 -19.82
CA PRO A 623 30.35 -17.02 -20.75
C PRO A 623 29.01 -17.40 -20.05
N HIS A 624 29.04 -17.72 -18.78
CA HIS A 624 27.84 -18.11 -18.04
C HIS A 624 26.95 -16.89 -17.74
N VAL A 625 27.52 -15.76 -17.30
CA VAL A 625 26.75 -14.54 -17.04
C VAL A 625 26.13 -13.99 -18.33
N GLU A 626 26.87 -14.01 -19.43
CA GLU A 626 26.36 -13.63 -20.73
C GLU A 626 25.15 -14.49 -21.16
N ALA A 627 25.21 -15.80 -20.91
CA ALA A 627 24.09 -16.71 -21.18
C ALA A 627 22.86 -16.37 -20.32
N VAL A 628 23.05 -15.98 -19.05
CA VAL A 628 21.94 -15.53 -18.18
C VAL A 628 21.32 -14.24 -18.71
N VAL A 629 22.11 -13.25 -19.13
CA VAL A 629 21.61 -12.01 -19.73
C VAL A 629 20.86 -12.31 -21.03
N ALA A 630 21.40 -13.17 -21.89
CA ALA A 630 20.71 -13.60 -23.11
C ALA A 630 19.36 -14.26 -22.81
N LYS A 631 19.29 -15.06 -21.74
CA LYS A 631 18.04 -15.68 -21.29
C LYS A 631 17.03 -14.65 -20.76
N PHE A 632 17.45 -13.61 -20.04
CA PHE A 632 16.57 -12.50 -19.68
C PHE A 632 15.98 -11.84 -20.93
N GLN A 633 16.80 -11.55 -21.93
CA GLN A 633 16.35 -11.01 -23.21
C GLN A 633 15.36 -11.96 -23.90
N GLN A 634 15.65 -13.26 -23.91
CA GLN A 634 14.74 -14.27 -24.47
C GLN A 634 13.37 -14.25 -23.76
N VAL A 635 13.34 -14.18 -22.42
CA VAL A 635 12.09 -14.12 -21.64
C VAL A 635 11.31 -12.85 -21.98
N SER A 636 11.94 -11.69 -22.04
CA SER A 636 11.30 -10.42 -22.42
C SER A 636 10.69 -10.52 -23.82
N GLN A 637 11.43 -11.07 -24.79
CA GLN A 637 10.93 -11.29 -26.15
C GLN A 637 9.79 -12.31 -26.17
N ARG A 638 9.89 -13.40 -25.40
CA ARG A 638 8.86 -14.43 -25.35
C ARG A 638 7.55 -13.90 -24.77
N LEU A 639 7.60 -13.02 -23.75
CA LEU A 639 6.42 -12.33 -23.21
C LEU A 639 5.79 -11.38 -24.24
N LYS A 640 6.62 -10.62 -24.98
CA LYS A 640 6.15 -9.64 -25.98
C LYS A 640 5.48 -10.26 -27.18
N TYR A 641 5.99 -11.40 -27.62
CA TYR A 641 5.58 -12.08 -28.85
C TYR A 641 4.79 -13.37 -28.62
N ALA A 642 4.27 -13.56 -27.40
CA ALA A 642 3.42 -14.70 -27.08
C ALA A 642 2.14 -14.69 -27.93
N GLN A 643 1.69 -15.88 -28.37
CA GLN A 643 0.48 -16.05 -29.19
C GLN A 643 -0.82 -15.83 -28.37
N VAL A 644 -0.72 -15.74 -27.06
CA VAL A 644 -1.79 -15.32 -26.14
C VAL A 644 -1.43 -13.98 -25.49
N PRO A 645 -2.41 -13.15 -25.10
CA PRO A 645 -2.13 -11.92 -24.37
C PRO A 645 -1.37 -12.19 -23.08
N THR A 646 -0.32 -11.43 -22.83
CA THR A 646 0.40 -11.43 -21.55
C THR A 646 0.09 -10.16 -20.79
N ILE A 647 -0.23 -10.27 -19.50
CA ILE A 647 -0.60 -9.13 -18.66
C ILE A 647 0.29 -9.10 -17.41
N ALA A 648 0.92 -7.97 -17.15
CA ALA A 648 1.58 -7.71 -15.89
C ALA A 648 0.61 -7.01 -14.94
N ALA A 649 0.20 -7.70 -13.87
CA ALA A 649 -0.62 -7.14 -12.79
C ALA A 649 0.31 -6.63 -11.68
N VAL A 650 0.65 -5.34 -11.75
CA VAL A 650 1.71 -4.73 -10.94
C VAL A 650 1.16 -4.09 -9.68
N ASP A 651 1.69 -4.47 -8.51
CA ASP A 651 1.45 -3.84 -7.21
C ASP A 651 2.77 -3.58 -6.48
N GLY A 652 2.97 -2.35 -6.00
CA GLY A 652 4.20 -1.93 -5.34
C GLY A 652 5.38 -1.80 -6.30
N LEU A 653 6.56 -2.29 -5.90
CA LEU A 653 7.79 -2.15 -6.69
C LEU A 653 7.82 -3.09 -7.89
N ALA A 654 8.16 -2.55 -9.08
CA ALA A 654 8.54 -3.28 -10.28
C ALA A 654 9.86 -2.70 -10.80
N LEU A 655 10.97 -3.21 -10.29
CA LEU A 655 12.30 -2.63 -10.49
C LEU A 655 13.18 -3.51 -11.37
N GLY A 656 14.06 -2.90 -12.14
CA GLY A 656 15.03 -3.59 -12.99
C GLY A 656 14.37 -4.65 -13.88
N GLY A 657 14.78 -5.91 -13.77
CA GLY A 657 14.19 -7.02 -14.51
C GLY A 657 12.66 -7.16 -14.32
N GLY A 658 12.10 -6.77 -13.18
CA GLY A 658 10.65 -6.72 -12.96
C GLY A 658 9.97 -5.64 -13.80
N CYS A 659 10.61 -4.47 -13.97
CA CYS A 659 10.20 -3.45 -14.92
C CYS A 659 10.32 -3.97 -16.36
N GLU A 660 11.44 -4.60 -16.70
CA GLU A 660 11.70 -5.14 -18.05
C GLU A 660 10.61 -6.12 -18.47
N PHE A 661 10.22 -7.08 -17.61
CA PHE A 661 9.14 -8.01 -17.95
C PHE A 661 7.79 -7.30 -18.07
N SER A 662 7.48 -6.38 -17.18
CA SER A 662 6.18 -5.68 -17.21
C SER A 662 6.00 -4.85 -18.49
N ILE A 663 7.06 -4.12 -18.94
CA ILE A 663 6.98 -3.28 -20.16
C ILE A 663 6.95 -4.09 -21.46
N HIS A 664 7.34 -5.39 -21.42
CA HIS A 664 7.26 -6.31 -22.55
C HIS A 664 5.92 -7.07 -22.61
N CYS A 665 5.11 -7.09 -21.55
CA CYS A 665 3.77 -7.66 -21.62
C CYS A 665 2.87 -6.89 -22.58
N THR A 666 1.84 -7.56 -23.08
CA THR A 666 0.81 -6.96 -23.96
C THR A 666 0.13 -5.79 -23.30
N ARG A 667 -0.16 -5.91 -21.99
CA ARG A 667 -0.76 -4.88 -21.13
C ARG A 667 -0.12 -4.87 -19.75
N ILE A 668 -0.12 -3.68 -19.16
CA ILE A 668 0.12 -3.50 -17.72
C ILE A 668 -1.20 -3.09 -17.08
N VAL A 669 -1.56 -3.77 -16.00
CA VAL A 669 -2.59 -3.33 -15.07
C VAL A 669 -1.87 -3.03 -13.75
N ALA A 670 -1.77 -1.78 -13.37
CA ALA A 670 -0.97 -1.34 -12.23
C ALA A 670 -1.85 -0.71 -11.15
N THR A 671 -1.56 -0.97 -9.89
CA THR A 671 -2.15 -0.16 -8.80
C THR A 671 -1.60 1.26 -8.86
N LEU A 672 -2.36 2.25 -8.34
CA LEU A 672 -1.87 3.63 -8.28
C LEU A 672 -0.52 3.72 -7.57
N GLU A 673 -0.31 2.93 -6.52
CA GLU A 673 0.92 2.84 -5.73
C GLU A 673 1.93 1.84 -6.32
N SER A 674 2.06 1.81 -7.65
CA SER A 674 3.11 1.07 -8.35
C SER A 674 4.30 1.97 -8.63
N TYR A 675 5.48 1.50 -8.23
CA TYR A 675 6.76 2.21 -8.31
C TYR A 675 7.64 1.48 -9.33
N ILE A 676 7.68 1.99 -10.55
CA ILE A 676 8.25 1.31 -11.71
C ILE A 676 9.51 2.03 -12.17
N GLY A 677 10.58 1.31 -12.43
CA GLY A 677 11.82 1.91 -12.89
C GLY A 677 12.91 0.91 -13.27
N LEU A 678 13.77 1.34 -14.19
CA LEU A 678 15.01 0.67 -14.59
C LEU A 678 16.14 1.24 -13.74
N VAL A 679 16.60 0.46 -12.75
CA VAL A 679 17.46 0.94 -11.64
C VAL A 679 18.87 0.36 -11.66
N GLU A 680 19.24 -0.30 -12.73
CA GLU A 680 20.48 -1.08 -12.89
C GLU A 680 21.74 -0.24 -12.67
N VAL A 681 21.67 1.06 -12.96
CA VAL A 681 22.76 2.03 -12.67
C VAL A 681 23.16 2.02 -11.19
N GLY A 682 22.18 1.78 -10.30
CA GLY A 682 22.43 1.68 -8.86
C GLY A 682 23.36 0.54 -8.45
N VAL A 683 23.49 -0.50 -9.28
CA VAL A 683 24.39 -1.63 -9.13
C VAL A 683 25.53 -1.63 -10.14
N GLY A 684 25.67 -0.57 -10.94
CA GLY A 684 26.82 -0.34 -11.79
C GLY A 684 26.71 -0.89 -13.23
N VAL A 685 25.52 -1.31 -13.66
CA VAL A 685 25.27 -1.84 -15.00
C VAL A 685 24.12 -1.10 -15.69
N LEU A 686 23.83 -1.42 -16.93
CA LEU A 686 22.67 -0.93 -17.66
C LEU A 686 21.54 -1.99 -17.68
N PRO A 687 20.28 -1.61 -17.95
CA PRO A 687 19.20 -2.56 -18.22
C PRO A 687 19.50 -3.39 -19.45
N ALA A 688 19.66 -4.70 -19.30
CA ALA A 688 20.05 -5.58 -20.40
C ALA A 688 19.15 -6.80 -20.61
N GLY A 689 18.01 -6.86 -19.92
CA GLY A 689 16.94 -7.82 -20.22
C GLY A 689 15.96 -7.31 -21.28
N GLY A 690 16.36 -6.32 -22.07
CA GLY A 690 15.57 -5.66 -23.11
C GLY A 690 15.08 -4.26 -22.74
N GLY A 691 15.45 -3.72 -21.56
CA GLY A 691 14.95 -2.44 -21.06
C GLY A 691 15.38 -1.25 -21.94
N CYS A 692 16.67 -1.11 -22.25
CA CYS A 692 17.18 -0.05 -23.13
C CYS A 692 16.60 -0.18 -24.55
N LYS A 693 16.56 -1.40 -25.08
CA LYS A 693 15.97 -1.70 -26.40
C LYS A 693 14.50 -1.30 -26.47
N GLU A 694 13.70 -1.70 -25.48
CA GLU A 694 12.27 -1.40 -25.50
C GLU A 694 12.01 0.10 -25.40
N MET A 695 12.77 0.84 -24.58
CA MET A 695 12.61 2.29 -24.45
C MET A 695 13.12 3.03 -25.70
N ALA A 696 14.19 2.55 -26.36
CA ALA A 696 14.63 3.09 -27.64
C ALA A 696 13.57 2.85 -28.74
N GLN A 697 12.96 1.68 -28.77
CA GLN A 697 11.89 1.35 -29.72
C GLN A 697 10.65 2.22 -29.49
N ARG A 698 10.26 2.46 -28.20
CA ARG A 698 9.15 3.37 -27.87
C ARG A 698 9.44 4.80 -28.33
N ALA A 699 10.67 5.28 -28.14
CA ALA A 699 11.09 6.59 -28.64
C ALA A 699 10.93 6.70 -30.17
N ALA A 700 11.36 5.69 -30.90
CA ALA A 700 11.20 5.63 -32.36
C ALA A 700 9.72 5.61 -32.79
N GLN A 701 8.89 4.83 -32.10
CA GLN A 701 7.44 4.76 -32.38
C GLN A 701 6.73 6.10 -32.08
N GLU A 702 7.10 6.80 -31.00
CA GLU A 702 6.58 8.14 -30.72
C GLU A 702 7.02 9.14 -31.80
N ALA A 703 8.29 9.16 -32.15
CA ALA A 703 8.82 10.03 -33.18
C ALA A 703 8.12 9.83 -34.54
N GLN A 704 7.86 8.58 -34.90
CA GLN A 704 7.16 8.24 -36.16
C GLN A 704 5.73 8.83 -36.22
N ARG A 705 5.04 8.97 -35.10
CA ARG A 705 3.70 9.59 -35.05
C ARG A 705 3.71 11.08 -35.37
N PHE A 706 4.84 11.75 -35.16
CA PHE A 706 5.04 13.18 -35.38
C PHE A 706 5.89 13.47 -36.63
N ALA A 707 6.29 12.45 -37.38
CA ALA A 707 7.13 12.61 -38.56
C ALA A 707 6.34 13.29 -39.68
N ASN A 708 6.90 14.38 -40.19
CA ASN A 708 6.52 15.01 -41.46
C ASN A 708 7.56 14.64 -42.52
N ASP A 709 7.16 14.31 -43.74
CA ASP A 709 8.03 14.09 -44.88
C ASP A 709 9.08 12.96 -44.76
N ASN A 710 8.76 11.84 -44.12
CA ASN A 710 9.68 10.70 -43.97
C ASN A 710 10.99 10.97 -43.21
N ARG A 711 11.13 12.11 -42.57
CA ARG A 711 12.25 12.42 -41.68
C ARG A 711 11.83 12.22 -40.24
N ILE A 712 12.42 11.20 -39.61
CA ILE A 712 12.12 10.86 -38.22
C ILE A 712 13.25 11.37 -37.33
N ASP A 713 13.00 12.43 -36.54
CA ASP A 713 13.92 12.82 -35.48
C ASP A 713 13.54 12.09 -34.17
N VAL A 714 14.29 11.06 -33.84
CA VAL A 714 14.08 10.23 -32.64
C VAL A 714 14.64 10.88 -31.39
N PHE A 715 15.62 11.76 -31.51
CA PHE A 715 16.43 12.25 -30.41
C PHE A 715 15.64 12.94 -29.30
N PRO A 716 14.64 13.83 -29.55
CA PRO A 716 13.87 14.49 -28.49
C PRO A 716 13.12 13.50 -27.58
N PHE A 717 12.58 12.42 -28.15
CA PHE A 717 11.85 11.37 -27.43
C PHE A 717 12.81 10.45 -26.68
N LEU A 718 13.90 10.04 -27.32
CA LEU A 718 14.92 9.17 -26.75
C LEU A 718 15.62 9.82 -25.56
N ARG A 719 15.89 11.13 -25.61
CA ARG A 719 16.54 11.88 -24.53
C ARG A 719 15.78 11.77 -23.22
N ARG A 720 14.45 11.83 -23.24
CA ARG A 720 13.62 11.71 -22.04
C ARG A 720 13.77 10.33 -21.41
N TYR A 721 13.70 9.27 -22.21
CA TYR A 721 13.84 7.91 -21.71
C TYR A 721 15.27 7.60 -21.27
N PHE A 722 16.25 8.09 -21.98
CA PHE A 722 17.65 8.01 -21.56
C PHE A 722 17.87 8.61 -20.17
N GLN A 723 17.32 9.80 -19.92
CA GLN A 723 17.47 10.47 -18.64
C GLN A 723 16.91 9.62 -17.49
N ASN A 724 15.71 9.07 -17.64
CA ASN A 724 15.11 8.20 -16.62
C ASN A 724 16.01 7.01 -16.31
N ILE A 725 16.57 6.34 -17.31
CA ILE A 725 17.43 5.17 -17.14
C ILE A 725 18.79 5.55 -16.55
N ALA A 726 19.45 6.57 -17.11
CA ALA A 726 20.79 6.97 -16.69
C ALA A 726 20.83 7.50 -15.24
N MET A 727 19.72 8.07 -14.75
CA MET A 727 19.58 8.51 -13.37
C MET A 727 19.03 7.43 -12.44
N GLY A 728 18.59 6.29 -12.99
CA GLY A 728 17.94 5.22 -12.23
C GLY A 728 16.65 5.69 -11.55
N GLU A 729 15.86 6.51 -12.24
CA GLU A 729 14.65 7.09 -11.68
C GLU A 729 13.54 6.06 -11.56
N VAL A 730 12.88 6.07 -10.39
CA VAL A 730 11.72 5.24 -10.09
C VAL A 730 10.50 6.15 -10.00
N SER A 731 9.44 5.78 -10.72
CA SER A 731 8.18 6.50 -10.61
C SER A 731 7.61 6.40 -9.19
N LYS A 732 7.00 7.48 -8.72
CA LYS A 732 6.35 7.52 -7.39
C LYS A 732 4.85 7.24 -7.45
N SER A 733 4.36 6.78 -8.59
CA SER A 733 2.99 6.31 -8.84
C SER A 733 2.89 5.69 -10.24
N ALA A 734 1.82 4.95 -10.52
CA ALA A 734 1.52 4.45 -11.86
C ALA A 734 1.24 5.59 -12.86
N GLU A 735 0.63 6.72 -12.42
CA GLU A 735 0.45 7.89 -13.28
C GLU A 735 1.78 8.51 -13.69
N LEU A 736 2.71 8.66 -12.76
CA LEU A 736 4.06 9.13 -13.09
C LEU A 736 4.80 8.12 -13.97
N ALA A 737 4.62 6.81 -13.74
CA ALA A 737 5.19 5.78 -14.61
C ALA A 737 4.68 5.90 -16.06
N ARG A 738 3.41 6.32 -16.26
CA ARG A 738 2.86 6.63 -17.57
C ARG A 738 3.53 7.87 -18.19
N GLU A 739 3.72 8.93 -17.43
CA GLU A 739 4.45 10.11 -17.88
C GLU A 739 5.91 9.80 -18.23
N MET A 740 6.56 8.91 -17.47
CA MET A 740 7.92 8.45 -17.72
C MET A 740 8.03 7.48 -18.93
N GLY A 741 6.90 7.01 -19.45
CA GLY A 741 6.83 6.12 -20.61
C GLY A 741 6.93 4.63 -20.27
N TYR A 742 6.97 4.23 -19.02
CA TYR A 742 6.91 2.81 -18.62
C TYR A 742 5.51 2.21 -18.84
N LEU A 743 4.44 2.95 -18.53
CA LEU A 743 3.07 2.60 -18.89
C LEU A 743 2.68 3.27 -20.22
N ARG A 744 1.98 2.51 -21.05
CA ARG A 744 1.34 3.02 -22.28
C ARG A 744 0.00 3.66 -21.96
N GLN A 745 -0.55 4.47 -22.88
CA GLN A 745 -1.91 5.04 -22.71
C GLN A 745 -3.00 3.96 -22.62
N SER A 746 -2.77 2.82 -23.23
CA SER A 746 -3.69 1.68 -23.21
C SER A 746 -3.63 0.85 -21.92
N ASP A 747 -2.61 1.05 -21.08
CA ASP A 747 -2.47 0.33 -19.82
C ASP A 747 -3.45 0.86 -18.76
N ARG A 748 -3.85 0.02 -17.79
CA ARG A 748 -4.83 0.36 -16.78
C ARG A 748 -4.19 0.73 -15.46
N ILE A 749 -4.78 1.72 -14.79
CA ILE A 749 -4.44 2.07 -13.39
C ILE A 749 -5.64 1.77 -12.53
N VAL A 750 -5.42 1.04 -11.45
CA VAL A 750 -6.43 0.55 -10.50
C VAL A 750 -6.17 1.19 -9.16
N LEU A 751 -7.19 1.75 -8.52
CA LEU A 751 -7.05 2.38 -7.21
C LEU A 751 -7.08 1.34 -6.09
N ASN A 752 -7.93 0.30 -6.22
CA ASN A 752 -8.06 -0.76 -5.24
C ASN A 752 -7.15 -1.95 -5.57
N ARG A 753 -6.08 -2.14 -4.78
CA ARG A 753 -5.14 -3.24 -4.96
C ARG A 753 -5.81 -4.63 -4.93
N PHE A 754 -6.89 -4.78 -4.16
CA PHE A 754 -7.60 -6.07 -4.04
C PHE A 754 -8.46 -6.39 -5.25
N GLU A 755 -8.74 -5.40 -6.13
CA GLU A 755 -9.39 -5.60 -7.43
C GLU A 755 -8.38 -5.81 -8.57
N LEU A 756 -7.07 -5.68 -8.33
CA LEU A 756 -6.03 -5.74 -9.35
C LEU A 756 -6.12 -7.01 -10.20
N LEU A 757 -6.16 -8.19 -9.58
CA LEU A 757 -6.23 -9.45 -10.31
C LEU A 757 -7.55 -9.58 -11.08
N HIS A 758 -8.67 -9.13 -10.53
CA HIS A 758 -9.97 -9.13 -11.24
C HIS A 758 -9.88 -8.28 -12.51
N ILE A 759 -9.38 -7.05 -12.42
CA ILE A 759 -9.24 -6.15 -13.57
C ILE A 759 -8.27 -6.71 -14.61
N ALA A 760 -7.15 -7.31 -14.18
CA ALA A 760 -6.21 -7.95 -15.07
C ALA A 760 -6.84 -9.13 -15.84
N ARG A 761 -7.70 -9.92 -15.17
CA ARG A 761 -8.44 -11.02 -15.81
C ARG A 761 -9.47 -10.51 -16.81
N GLU A 762 -10.19 -9.45 -16.50
CA GLU A 762 -11.16 -8.86 -17.44
C GLU A 762 -10.46 -8.24 -18.66
N GLU A 763 -9.30 -7.59 -18.51
CA GLU A 763 -8.47 -7.14 -19.63
C GLU A 763 -7.97 -8.33 -20.49
N ALA A 764 -7.55 -9.43 -19.83
CA ALA A 764 -7.13 -10.65 -20.53
C ALA A 764 -8.28 -11.24 -21.36
N LYS A 765 -9.48 -11.35 -20.79
CA LYS A 765 -10.69 -11.84 -21.49
C LYS A 765 -11.04 -10.95 -22.67
N ALA A 766 -11.03 -9.61 -22.49
CA ALA A 766 -11.34 -8.67 -23.55
C ALA A 766 -10.36 -8.79 -24.74
N LEU A 767 -9.07 -8.90 -24.45
CA LEU A 767 -8.05 -9.09 -25.49
C LEU A 767 -8.24 -10.42 -26.22
N SER A 768 -8.47 -11.51 -25.49
CA SER A 768 -8.68 -12.84 -26.07
C SER A 768 -9.93 -12.92 -26.93
N ALA A 769 -11.05 -12.30 -26.47
CA ALA A 769 -12.32 -12.24 -27.20
C ALA A 769 -12.23 -11.48 -28.53
N THR A 770 -11.25 -10.61 -28.72
CA THR A 770 -11.04 -9.80 -29.93
C THR A 770 -10.01 -10.41 -30.92
N ALA A 771 -9.81 -11.71 -30.89
CA ALA A 771 -8.88 -12.43 -31.77
C ALA A 771 -7.46 -11.87 -31.71
N TYR A 772 -6.92 -11.78 -30.50
CA TYR A 772 -5.55 -11.27 -30.25
C TYR A 772 -4.52 -11.87 -31.20
N ARG A 773 -3.60 -11.01 -31.63
CA ARG A 773 -2.36 -11.38 -32.31
C ARG A 773 -1.21 -10.60 -31.70
N PRO A 774 -0.04 -11.21 -31.49
CA PRO A 774 1.15 -10.49 -31.06
C PRO A 774 1.59 -9.48 -32.13
N PRO A 775 2.30 -8.42 -31.74
CA PRO A 775 2.89 -7.50 -32.68
C PRO A 775 3.92 -8.23 -33.57
N LEU A 776 4.21 -7.69 -34.76
CA LEU A 776 5.31 -8.19 -35.57
C LEU A 776 6.65 -7.70 -35.01
N HIS A 777 7.69 -8.54 -35.18
CA HIS A 777 9.06 -8.16 -34.85
C HIS A 777 9.46 -6.90 -35.58
N GLN A 778 9.99 -5.92 -34.85
CA GLN A 778 10.42 -4.67 -35.46
C GLN A 778 11.79 -4.82 -36.12
N ARG A 779 11.81 -4.60 -37.43
CA ARG A 779 13.03 -4.73 -38.27
C ARG A 779 13.62 -3.38 -38.71
N GLN A 780 12.90 -2.29 -38.44
CA GLN A 780 13.25 -0.95 -38.89
C GLN A 780 12.96 0.05 -37.76
N ILE A 781 13.85 0.09 -36.78
CA ILE A 781 13.80 1.01 -35.65
C ILE A 781 14.76 2.16 -35.98
N ALA A 782 14.23 3.37 -36.17
CA ALA A 782 15.07 4.54 -36.39
C ALA A 782 15.86 4.87 -35.10
N VAL A 783 17.14 5.11 -35.23
CA VAL A 783 18.04 5.41 -34.12
C VAL A 783 18.74 6.76 -34.28
N ALA A 784 19.18 7.35 -33.15
CA ALA A 784 19.83 8.67 -33.15
C ALA A 784 21.32 8.62 -33.53
N GLY A 785 21.92 7.43 -33.59
CA GLY A 785 23.29 7.18 -34.04
C GLY A 785 24.36 7.96 -33.30
N SER A 786 25.54 8.09 -33.93
CA SER A 786 26.73 8.71 -33.34
C SER A 786 26.49 10.16 -32.88
N THR A 787 25.66 10.92 -33.59
CA THR A 787 25.29 12.30 -33.22
C THR A 787 24.51 12.34 -31.92
N GLY A 788 23.54 11.42 -31.75
CA GLY A 788 22.78 11.29 -30.52
C GLY A 788 23.67 10.91 -29.34
N ILE A 789 24.59 9.93 -29.54
CA ILE A 789 25.56 9.52 -28.51
C ILE A 789 26.42 10.72 -28.08
N ALA A 790 26.98 11.48 -29.03
CA ALA A 790 27.83 12.63 -28.73
C ALA A 790 27.06 13.70 -27.91
N THR A 791 25.81 13.96 -28.26
CA THR A 791 24.96 14.94 -27.58
C THR A 791 24.64 14.50 -26.14
N LEU A 792 24.30 13.25 -25.93
CA LEU A 792 24.04 12.72 -24.57
C LEU A 792 25.31 12.68 -23.71
N LYS A 793 26.45 12.29 -24.26
CA LYS A 793 27.74 12.33 -23.58
C LYS A 793 28.12 13.75 -23.17
N ALA A 794 27.93 14.75 -24.04
CA ALA A 794 28.18 16.16 -23.73
C ALA A 794 27.28 16.65 -22.58
N ALA A 795 25.99 16.27 -22.56
CA ALA A 795 25.10 16.61 -21.46
C ALA A 795 25.56 15.98 -20.13
N MET A 796 26.02 14.74 -20.15
CA MET A 796 26.49 14.06 -18.95
C MET A 796 27.86 14.56 -18.44
N ILE A 797 28.74 15.06 -19.33
CA ILE A 797 29.98 15.72 -18.90
C ILE A 797 29.68 16.93 -18.04
N ASN A 798 28.65 17.72 -18.38
CA ASN A 798 28.24 18.86 -17.55
C ASN A 798 27.77 18.44 -16.15
N MET A 799 27.11 17.27 -16.07
CA MET A 799 26.70 16.72 -14.77
C MET A 799 27.88 16.18 -13.95
N LEU A 800 28.88 15.59 -14.63
CA LEU A 800 30.11 15.09 -14.00
C LEU A 800 30.93 16.27 -13.44
N GLU A 801 31.20 17.29 -14.25
CA GLU A 801 31.95 18.50 -13.84
C GLU A 801 31.22 19.26 -12.73
N GLY A 802 29.88 19.26 -12.74
CA GLY A 802 29.06 19.79 -11.67
C GLY A 802 28.98 18.91 -10.42
N SER A 803 29.65 17.76 -10.40
CA SER A 803 29.59 16.78 -9.29
C SER A 803 28.19 16.25 -8.94
N PHE A 804 27.26 16.26 -9.91
CA PHE A 804 25.93 15.69 -9.78
C PHE A 804 25.94 14.17 -9.95
N ILE A 805 26.93 13.64 -10.71
CA ILE A 805 27.13 12.21 -10.94
C ILE A 805 28.61 11.87 -10.72
N SER A 806 28.89 10.59 -10.39
CA SER A 806 30.27 10.09 -10.29
C SER A 806 30.86 9.79 -11.68
N GLU A 807 32.19 9.64 -11.72
CA GLU A 807 32.87 9.20 -12.95
C GLU A 807 32.32 7.87 -13.47
N HIS A 808 32.01 6.93 -12.57
CA HIS A 808 31.43 5.64 -12.96
C HIS A 808 30.00 5.78 -13.47
N ASP A 809 29.16 6.66 -12.86
CA ASP A 809 27.82 6.98 -13.39
C ASP A 809 27.93 7.53 -14.84
N TYR A 810 28.92 8.38 -15.11
CA TYR A 810 29.20 8.88 -16.46
C TYR A 810 29.53 7.74 -17.43
N GLN A 811 30.40 6.80 -17.05
CA GLN A 811 30.74 5.65 -17.88
C GLN A 811 29.52 4.78 -18.18
N ILE A 812 28.70 4.47 -17.17
CA ILE A 812 27.45 3.71 -17.34
C ILE A 812 26.51 4.45 -18.30
N GLY A 813 26.31 5.74 -18.10
CA GLY A 813 25.46 6.55 -18.96
C GLY A 813 25.98 6.60 -20.41
N CYS A 814 27.29 6.63 -20.63
CA CYS A 814 27.87 6.52 -21.98
C CYS A 814 27.48 5.20 -22.66
N ARG A 815 27.46 4.07 -21.91
CA ARG A 815 27.05 2.77 -22.45
C ARG A 815 25.53 2.69 -22.69
N ILE A 816 24.73 3.33 -21.84
CA ILE A 816 23.28 3.46 -22.09
C ILE A 816 23.03 4.30 -23.35
N ALA A 817 23.72 5.43 -23.51
CA ALA A 817 23.61 6.27 -24.72
C ALA A 817 23.99 5.51 -25.99
N GLU A 818 25.10 4.76 -25.96
CA GLU A 818 25.53 3.91 -27.08
C GLU A 818 24.47 2.88 -27.45
N THR A 819 23.91 2.19 -26.47
CA THR A 819 22.86 1.18 -26.68
C THR A 819 21.58 1.79 -27.23
N MET A 820 21.06 2.83 -26.61
CA MET A 820 19.76 3.42 -27.00
C MET A 820 19.82 4.19 -28.31
N CYS A 821 20.99 4.75 -28.67
CA CYS A 821 21.19 5.43 -29.96
C CYS A 821 21.54 4.49 -31.11
N GLY A 822 21.67 3.17 -30.86
CA GLY A 822 21.92 2.17 -31.91
C GLY A 822 23.40 1.94 -32.24
N GLY A 823 24.33 2.44 -31.40
CA GLY A 823 25.77 2.27 -31.61
C GLY A 823 26.36 3.25 -32.63
N ASP A 824 27.49 2.89 -33.19
CA ASP A 824 28.24 3.71 -34.16
C ASP A 824 27.67 3.61 -35.59
N VAL A 825 26.49 4.23 -35.75
CA VAL A 825 25.77 4.35 -37.01
C VAL A 825 25.36 5.82 -37.23
N GLU A 826 24.98 6.19 -38.43
CA GLU A 826 24.48 7.53 -38.74
C GLU A 826 23.11 7.77 -38.07
N ALA A 827 22.81 9.03 -37.71
CA ALA A 827 21.49 9.41 -37.21
C ALA A 827 20.42 9.14 -38.31
N GLY A 828 19.31 8.50 -37.87
CA GLY A 828 18.25 8.05 -38.78
C GLY A 828 18.46 6.68 -39.39
N SER A 829 19.58 6.00 -39.11
CA SER A 829 19.76 4.62 -39.51
C SER A 829 18.66 3.73 -38.95
N LEU A 830 18.29 2.70 -39.72
CA LEU A 830 17.27 1.72 -39.30
C LEU A 830 17.97 0.44 -38.86
N VAL A 831 17.71 0.04 -37.63
CA VAL A 831 18.22 -1.21 -37.02
C VAL A 831 17.06 -2.12 -36.60
N ASP A 832 17.33 -3.40 -36.39
CA ASP A 832 16.33 -4.32 -35.84
C ASP A 832 16.43 -4.46 -34.30
N GLU A 833 15.50 -5.15 -33.71
CA GLU A 833 15.49 -5.39 -32.25
C GLU A 833 16.71 -6.18 -31.79
N GLN A 834 17.15 -7.16 -32.58
CA GLN A 834 18.28 -7.99 -32.19
C GLN A 834 19.58 -7.19 -32.12
N TRP A 835 19.76 -6.26 -33.03
CA TRP A 835 20.91 -5.32 -33.03
C TRP A 835 20.99 -4.57 -31.68
N LEU A 836 19.86 -4.02 -31.21
CA LEU A 836 19.82 -3.31 -29.95
C LEU A 836 20.04 -4.24 -28.74
N LEU A 837 19.50 -5.46 -28.75
CA LEU A 837 19.71 -6.46 -27.72
C LEU A 837 21.19 -6.90 -27.64
N ASP A 838 21.88 -7.04 -28.78
CA ASP A 838 23.31 -7.37 -28.83
C ASP A 838 24.17 -6.23 -28.26
N LEU A 839 23.81 -4.96 -28.55
CA LEU A 839 24.45 -3.79 -27.95
C LEU A 839 24.23 -3.75 -26.41
N GLU A 840 23.02 -4.01 -25.94
CA GLU A 840 22.73 -4.10 -24.49
C GLU A 840 23.64 -5.14 -23.82
N ARG A 841 23.68 -6.37 -24.38
CA ARG A 841 24.42 -7.47 -23.79
C ARG A 841 25.91 -7.18 -23.77
N ARG A 842 26.46 -6.69 -24.88
CA ARG A 842 27.87 -6.29 -24.97
C ARG A 842 28.22 -5.23 -23.92
N ASN A 843 27.47 -4.14 -23.86
CA ASN A 843 27.74 -3.03 -22.97
C ASN A 843 27.53 -3.41 -21.48
N PHE A 844 26.58 -4.29 -21.20
CA PHE A 844 26.40 -4.86 -19.86
C PHE A 844 27.63 -5.66 -19.41
N MET A 845 28.14 -6.54 -20.26
CA MET A 845 29.30 -7.37 -19.96
C MET A 845 30.56 -6.53 -19.74
N GLU A 846 30.75 -5.47 -20.56
CA GLU A 846 31.85 -4.53 -20.37
C GLU A 846 31.79 -3.78 -19.04
N LEU A 847 30.61 -3.31 -18.63
CA LEU A 847 30.43 -2.67 -17.33
C LEU A 847 30.65 -3.64 -16.16
N LEU A 848 30.13 -4.87 -16.28
CA LEU A 848 30.26 -5.89 -15.23
C LEU A 848 31.74 -6.26 -14.98
N ALA A 849 32.58 -6.17 -16.00
CA ALA A 849 34.01 -6.43 -15.89
C ALA A 849 34.75 -5.36 -15.07
N THR A 850 34.15 -4.19 -14.83
CA THR A 850 34.82 -3.09 -14.10
C THR A 850 34.85 -3.33 -12.58
N GLU A 851 35.90 -2.90 -11.92
CA GLU A 851 36.05 -2.99 -10.46
C GLU A 851 35.00 -2.15 -9.72
N LYS A 852 34.68 -0.97 -10.25
CA LYS A 852 33.68 -0.07 -9.66
C LYS A 852 32.27 -0.69 -9.65
N THR A 853 31.87 -1.39 -10.70
CA THR A 853 30.60 -2.14 -10.75
C THR A 853 30.59 -3.26 -9.71
N ARG A 854 31.68 -4.04 -9.59
CA ARG A 854 31.76 -5.10 -8.56
C ARG A 854 31.59 -4.53 -7.15
N ALA A 855 32.27 -3.41 -6.85
CA ALA A 855 32.12 -2.72 -5.57
C ALA A 855 30.66 -2.27 -5.32
N ARG A 856 29.92 -1.80 -6.34
CA ARG A 856 28.49 -1.45 -6.21
C ARG A 856 27.62 -2.66 -5.90
N VAL A 857 27.81 -3.76 -6.59
CA VAL A 857 27.05 -5.00 -6.36
C VAL A 857 27.32 -5.53 -4.94
N GLU A 858 28.57 -5.59 -4.50
CA GLU A 858 28.93 -6.00 -3.14
C GLU A 858 28.29 -5.10 -2.07
N TYR A 859 28.37 -3.80 -2.27
CA TYR A 859 27.79 -2.84 -1.33
C TYR A 859 26.26 -2.97 -1.25
N MET A 860 25.59 -3.15 -2.39
CA MET A 860 24.14 -3.39 -2.45
C MET A 860 23.77 -4.66 -1.69
N LEU A 861 24.47 -5.77 -1.92
CA LEU A 861 24.22 -7.05 -1.24
C LEU A 861 24.44 -6.95 0.28
N LYS A 862 25.42 -6.16 0.71
CA LYS A 862 25.75 -6.01 2.13
C LYS A 862 24.82 -5.02 2.86
N ASN A 863 24.48 -3.91 2.20
CA ASN A 863 23.84 -2.77 2.86
C ASN A 863 22.40 -2.51 2.38
N GLY A 864 21.94 -3.18 1.32
CA GLY A 864 20.61 -2.94 0.72
C GLY A 864 20.42 -1.52 0.16
N LYS A 865 21.51 -0.84 -0.20
CA LYS A 865 21.54 0.54 -0.71
C LYS A 865 22.56 0.67 -1.84
N PRO A 866 22.31 1.54 -2.85
CA PRO A 866 23.27 1.78 -3.91
C PRO A 866 24.52 2.51 -3.38
N LEU A 867 25.69 2.14 -3.92
CA LEU A 867 26.95 2.85 -3.75
C LEU A 867 27.12 3.82 -4.92
N ARG A 868 27.57 5.04 -4.65
CA ARG A 868 28.02 6.02 -5.65
C ARG A 868 29.52 6.17 -5.52
N ASN A 869 30.30 5.65 -6.51
CA ASN A 869 31.76 5.60 -6.50
C ASN A 869 32.38 6.14 -7.79
#